data_abc9047572da6ae6a5eb5204c0f7331b
#
_entry.id   abc9047572da6ae6a5eb5204c0f7331b
#
_cell.length_a   1.000
_cell.length_b   1.000
_cell.length_c   1.000
_cell.angle_alpha   90.00
_cell.angle_beta   90.00
_cell.angle_gamma   90.00
#
_symmetry.space_group_name_H-M   'P 1'
#
loop_
_entity.id
_entity.type
_entity.pdbx_description
1 polymer ?
#
loop_
_entity_poly.entity_id
_entity_poly.type
_entity_poly.pdbx_seq_one_letter_code
_entity_poly.pdbx_strand_id
1 'polypeptide(L)'
;MKQNGSNGSRPKKYGQVQNGSLGPVENLEHYLQPDWWRRIFNSMYLKTDADVVEDKQITQGEVDLFTEILGLEKNMAILDLACGQGRHSLELARRGFRHVDGLDRSHYLIRKAKNINTSESLDASFREGDARKLPYPTDTFDVVMMLGNSFGYFESTEDDIKILKEVFRVLKPTGKFLIDVADGNYLRENYNPRSWEWIDPRHFVCRERSLASDNQRLISREVITNINKGVVLDQFYAERLYNKEILSEMFDSIGYKDVTFHGNLETDSKRNQDLGMMERRIIVTARAFKEWTPVKVKKTELKNVVILLGDPDKPDTVKPSGGFDENDLATIRQLKIALSSLNEYKFMYLSNHNTLINDLIKLKSRTDFVFNLCDEGYLNDPRKELHVPAVLEILGIPYTGANPQGLAYCYDKSLVRGIAREMGILVAQAVFIKSEDNVFEMNIDFPVIAKPNYGDSSVAITSDNVCYDYEALNDAIIRIREKVGFEQPIIIEEFLPGKEITIGIIGNPPESYTVLPFAEEDYSSLPSELPQICGYEAKWIENSSYFKLLRSVPAVLPEETEKMLTEQCLKLFERLNCRDYARFDWRFDKEGIPRLLEVNPNPGWCWDGHLAKMATIKGIEYAEMLRLMLQTAEQRFSSINGNGNGNGNSNGSGKEEIQKFSTVDLDQMLN
;
A
#
# COMPACT_ATOMS: atom_id res chain seq x y z
N MET A 1 26.66 -56.01 -20.26
CA MET A 1 25.61 -55.82 -19.24
C MET A 1 25.87 -54.51 -18.53
N LYS A 2 25.08 -53.53 -18.83
CA LYS A 2 25.19 -52.17 -18.27
C LYS A 2 24.18 -52.08 -17.12
N GLN A 3 24.65 -51.76 -15.92
CA GLN A 3 23.77 -51.30 -14.83
C GLN A 3 23.91 -49.77 -14.75
N ASN A 4 22.84 -49.07 -15.12
CA ASN A 4 22.63 -47.70 -14.84
C ASN A 4 21.88 -47.56 -13.52
N GLY A 5 22.54 -47.08 -12.49
CA GLY A 5 21.91 -46.68 -11.25
C GLY A 5 21.64 -45.17 -11.29
N SER A 6 20.40 -44.77 -11.60
CA SER A 6 19.93 -43.39 -11.41
C SER A 6 19.40 -43.23 -10.00
N ASN A 7 20.16 -42.55 -9.12
CA ASN A 7 19.67 -42.04 -7.85
C ASN A 7 18.82 -40.79 -8.11
N GLY A 8 17.57 -40.99 -8.44
CA GLY A 8 16.55 -39.96 -8.36
C GLY A 8 16.00 -39.90 -6.93
N SER A 9 16.34 -38.86 -6.19
CA SER A 9 15.72 -38.58 -4.90
C SER A 9 14.21 -38.36 -5.10
N ARG A 10 13.41 -39.31 -4.57
CA ARG A 10 11.94 -39.13 -4.53
C ARG A 10 11.62 -37.91 -3.67
N PRO A 11 10.65 -37.05 -4.07
CA PRO A 11 10.22 -35.92 -3.24
C PRO A 11 9.73 -36.45 -1.89
N LYS A 12 10.22 -35.88 -0.79
CA LYS A 12 9.77 -36.19 0.57
C LYS A 12 8.26 -35.92 0.65
N LYS A 13 7.46 -36.97 0.95
CA LYS A 13 6.04 -36.79 1.27
C LYS A 13 5.94 -36.35 2.72
N TYR A 14 5.58 -35.09 2.94
CA TYR A 14 5.27 -34.57 4.28
C TYR A 14 3.88 -35.03 4.71
N GLY A 15 3.72 -35.46 5.97
CA GLY A 15 2.44 -35.79 6.56
C GLY A 15 1.56 -34.53 6.65
N GLN A 16 0.30 -34.64 6.26
CA GLN A 16 -0.68 -33.54 6.46
C GLN A 16 -1.49 -33.85 7.71
N VAL A 17 -1.62 -32.85 8.59
CA VAL A 17 -2.61 -32.84 9.67
C VAL A 17 -3.98 -32.62 9.03
N GLN A 18 -4.77 -33.69 8.87
CA GLN A 18 -6.15 -33.56 8.43
C GLN A 18 -7.02 -33.20 9.62
N ASN A 19 -8.01 -32.33 9.43
CA ASN A 19 -9.02 -31.84 10.37
C ASN A 19 -9.03 -32.54 11.75
N GLY A 20 -8.16 -32.07 12.66
CA GLY A 20 -8.03 -32.59 14.02
C GLY A 20 -6.57 -32.66 14.48
N SER A 21 -6.36 -32.61 15.79
CA SER A 21 -5.04 -32.80 16.37
C SER A 21 -4.59 -34.27 16.21
N LEU A 22 -3.32 -34.44 15.88
CA LEU A 22 -2.71 -35.76 15.90
C LEU A 22 -2.55 -36.25 17.36
N GLY A 23 -2.61 -37.57 17.56
CA GLY A 23 -2.13 -38.19 18.79
C GLY A 23 -0.62 -38.03 18.97
N PRO A 24 0.00 -38.80 19.90
CA PRO A 24 1.45 -38.84 19.99
C PRO A 24 2.08 -39.25 18.66
N VAL A 25 3.13 -38.53 18.26
CA VAL A 25 3.87 -38.82 17.02
C VAL A 25 5.28 -39.29 17.33
N GLU A 26 5.69 -40.40 16.73
CA GLU A 26 7.02 -40.95 16.94
C GLU A 26 8.11 -40.18 16.19
N ASN A 27 7.77 -39.58 15.05
CA ASN A 27 8.71 -38.86 14.21
C ASN A 27 8.15 -37.48 13.86
N LEU A 28 8.59 -36.47 14.61
CA LEU A 28 8.17 -35.07 14.41
C LEU A 28 8.64 -34.52 13.06
N GLU A 29 9.83 -34.92 12.59
CA GLU A 29 10.41 -34.44 11.33
C GLU A 29 9.52 -34.76 10.13
N HIS A 30 8.75 -35.84 10.18
CA HIS A 30 7.83 -36.24 9.11
C HIS A 30 6.73 -35.20 8.84
N TYR A 31 6.34 -34.44 9.84
CA TYR A 31 5.26 -33.46 9.77
C TYR A 31 5.76 -32.03 9.58
N LEU A 32 7.07 -31.80 9.68
CA LEU A 32 7.67 -30.49 9.51
C LEU A 32 7.57 -30.04 8.04
N GLN A 33 6.85 -28.95 7.78
CA GLN A 33 6.77 -28.37 6.44
C GLN A 33 7.99 -27.48 6.19
N PRO A 34 8.56 -27.44 4.97
CA PRO A 34 9.75 -26.63 4.67
C PRO A 34 9.53 -25.11 4.85
N ASP A 35 8.27 -24.68 4.75
CA ASP A 35 7.86 -23.27 4.84
C ASP A 35 7.12 -22.93 6.14
N TRP A 36 7.27 -23.74 7.20
CA TRP A 36 6.60 -23.58 8.49
C TRP A 36 6.78 -22.16 9.06
N TRP A 37 7.95 -21.54 8.91
CA TRP A 37 8.31 -20.21 9.37
C TRP A 37 7.45 -19.08 8.76
N ARG A 38 6.70 -19.36 7.69
CA ARG A 38 5.75 -18.39 7.09
C ARG A 38 4.46 -18.26 7.88
N ARG A 39 4.13 -19.20 8.74
CA ARG A 39 2.81 -19.32 9.38
C ARG A 39 2.84 -19.17 10.89
N ILE A 40 3.97 -19.50 11.54
CA ILE A 40 4.05 -19.57 12.98
C ILE A 40 4.01 -18.18 13.66
N PHE A 41 4.57 -17.14 13.03
CA PHE A 41 4.70 -15.82 13.61
C PHE A 41 3.39 -15.02 13.47
N ASN A 42 2.41 -15.33 14.31
CA ASN A 42 1.07 -14.79 14.33
C ASN A 42 0.66 -14.36 15.75
N SER A 43 -0.64 -14.09 15.98
CA SER A 43 -1.13 -13.67 17.30
C SER A 43 -0.99 -14.72 18.40
N MET A 44 -0.89 -16.01 18.03
CA MET A 44 -0.72 -17.08 19.02
C MET A 44 0.74 -17.17 19.48
N TYR A 45 1.70 -16.97 18.57
CA TYR A 45 3.12 -16.83 18.89
C TYR A 45 3.37 -15.79 20.01
N LEU A 46 2.73 -14.63 19.91
CA LEU A 46 2.86 -13.60 20.94
C LEU A 46 2.34 -14.03 22.31
N LYS A 47 1.46 -15.03 22.38
CA LYS A 47 0.96 -15.59 23.64
C LYS A 47 1.87 -16.68 24.17
N THR A 48 2.37 -17.56 23.31
CA THR A 48 3.25 -18.66 23.72
C THR A 48 4.58 -18.17 24.23
N ASP A 49 5.11 -17.10 23.63
CA ASP A 49 6.42 -16.53 23.95
C ASP A 49 6.34 -15.21 24.75
N ALA A 50 5.16 -14.90 25.32
CA ALA A 50 4.88 -13.61 25.98
C ALA A 50 5.88 -13.25 27.09
N ASP A 51 6.40 -14.23 27.83
CA ASP A 51 7.36 -14.01 28.91
C ASP A 51 8.66 -13.35 28.45
N VAL A 52 9.00 -13.50 27.18
CA VAL A 52 10.20 -12.89 26.58
C VAL A 52 9.81 -11.71 25.69
N VAL A 53 8.88 -11.94 24.72
CA VAL A 53 8.65 -10.98 23.64
C VAL A 53 7.72 -9.82 24.04
N GLU A 54 6.96 -9.94 25.12
CA GLU A 54 6.09 -8.88 25.66
C GLU A 54 6.59 -8.30 26.98
N ASP A 55 7.65 -8.85 27.56
CA ASP A 55 8.25 -8.29 28.80
C ASP A 55 9.12 -7.07 28.47
N LYS A 56 8.70 -5.91 29.01
CA LYS A 56 9.41 -4.65 28.80
C LYS A 56 10.77 -4.61 29.50
N GLN A 57 10.93 -5.24 30.67
CA GLN A 57 12.18 -5.23 31.42
C GLN A 57 13.24 -6.07 30.69
N ILE A 58 12.85 -7.24 30.17
CA ILE A 58 13.72 -8.05 29.32
C ILE A 58 14.16 -7.27 28.10
N THR A 59 13.21 -6.64 27.39
CA THR A 59 13.52 -5.84 26.20
C THR A 59 14.49 -4.70 26.52
N GLN A 60 14.28 -3.97 27.62
CA GLN A 60 15.14 -2.88 28.02
C GLN A 60 16.56 -3.37 28.37
N GLY A 61 16.66 -4.46 29.13
CA GLY A 61 17.95 -5.06 29.48
C GLY A 61 18.72 -5.58 28.26
N GLU A 62 18.03 -6.20 27.31
CA GLU A 62 18.65 -6.62 26.03
C GLU A 62 19.15 -5.41 25.23
N VAL A 63 18.36 -4.34 25.12
CA VAL A 63 18.79 -3.12 24.42
C VAL A 63 19.95 -2.43 25.14
N ASP A 64 20.00 -2.43 26.48
CA ASP A 64 21.16 -1.93 27.23
C ASP A 64 22.42 -2.71 26.87
N LEU A 65 22.35 -4.05 26.95
CA LEU A 65 23.46 -4.94 26.63
C LEU A 65 23.94 -4.77 25.19
N PHE A 66 23.03 -4.76 24.22
CA PHE A 66 23.40 -4.64 22.80
C PHE A 66 23.92 -3.23 22.46
N THR A 67 23.41 -2.20 23.13
CA THR A 67 23.94 -0.83 23.01
C THR A 67 25.39 -0.75 23.48
N GLU A 68 25.73 -1.39 24.59
CA GLU A 68 27.08 -1.46 25.13
C GLU A 68 28.02 -2.27 24.21
N ILE A 69 27.64 -3.50 23.85
CA ILE A 69 28.43 -4.40 23.00
C ILE A 69 28.75 -3.76 21.65
N LEU A 70 27.76 -3.12 21.02
CA LEU A 70 27.90 -2.52 19.70
C LEU A 70 28.47 -1.10 19.77
N GLY A 71 28.42 -0.44 20.93
CA GLY A 71 28.75 0.98 21.07
C GLY A 71 27.83 1.85 20.19
N LEU A 72 26.51 1.68 20.36
CA LEU A 72 25.53 2.38 19.53
C LEU A 72 25.50 3.88 19.82
N GLU A 73 25.49 4.69 18.77
CA GLU A 73 25.31 6.14 18.81
C GLU A 73 24.00 6.54 18.16
N LYS A 74 23.41 7.66 18.59
CA LYS A 74 22.06 8.11 18.20
C LYS A 74 21.90 8.42 16.69
N ASN A 75 23.00 8.69 16.02
CA ASN A 75 23.06 9.02 14.57
C ASN A 75 23.38 7.82 13.69
N MET A 76 23.65 6.65 14.25
CA MET A 76 23.93 5.44 13.48
C MET A 76 22.68 4.93 12.78
N ALA A 77 22.84 4.47 11.54
CA ALA A 77 21.82 3.74 10.81
C ALA A 77 21.81 2.27 11.26
N ILE A 78 20.69 1.84 11.85
CA ILE A 78 20.55 0.53 12.49
C ILE A 78 19.45 -0.25 11.78
N LEU A 79 19.72 -1.50 11.40
CA LEU A 79 18.72 -2.46 10.94
C LEU A 79 18.49 -3.53 12.00
N ASP A 80 17.26 -3.65 12.46
CA ASP A 80 16.74 -4.76 13.25
C ASP A 80 16.13 -5.79 12.29
N LEU A 81 16.87 -6.85 11.99
CA LEU A 81 16.52 -7.86 11.00
C LEU A 81 15.78 -9.01 11.65
N ALA A 82 14.64 -9.41 11.09
CA ALA A 82 13.65 -10.28 11.73
C ALA A 82 13.11 -9.68 13.04
N CYS A 83 12.75 -8.40 12.98
CA CYS A 83 12.40 -7.58 14.14
C CYS A 83 11.10 -8.00 14.86
N GLY A 84 10.32 -8.91 14.29
CA GLY A 84 9.02 -9.32 14.82
C GLY A 84 8.07 -8.12 14.96
N GLN A 85 7.50 -7.96 16.16
CA GLN A 85 6.65 -6.81 16.51
C GLN A 85 7.44 -5.52 16.84
N GLY A 86 8.75 -5.51 16.54
CA GLY A 86 9.60 -4.34 16.66
C GLY A 86 10.00 -3.96 18.08
N ARG A 87 10.01 -4.90 19.05
CA ARG A 87 10.26 -4.57 20.47
C ARG A 87 11.61 -3.85 20.70
N HIS A 88 12.67 -4.28 20.04
CA HIS A 88 14.00 -3.65 20.14
C HIS A 88 14.06 -2.35 19.35
N SER A 89 13.55 -2.34 18.11
CA SER A 89 13.49 -1.14 17.26
C SER A 89 12.72 0.00 17.94
N LEU A 90 11.54 -0.31 18.51
CA LEU A 90 10.71 0.67 19.23
C LEU A 90 11.40 1.18 20.49
N GLU A 91 12.08 0.31 21.25
CA GLU A 91 12.83 0.72 22.43
C GLU A 91 14.02 1.61 22.08
N LEU A 92 14.76 1.30 21.00
CA LEU A 92 15.81 2.19 20.48
C LEU A 92 15.23 3.56 20.07
N ALA A 93 14.10 3.59 19.40
CA ALA A 93 13.43 4.84 19.03
C ALA A 93 12.99 5.66 20.25
N ARG A 94 12.43 5.02 21.30
CA ARG A 94 12.10 5.69 22.59
C ARG A 94 13.33 6.30 23.25
N ARG A 95 14.49 5.68 23.07
CA ARG A 95 15.77 6.18 23.56
C ARG A 95 16.39 7.27 22.68
N GLY A 96 15.72 7.67 21.58
CA GLY A 96 16.11 8.77 20.70
C GLY A 96 17.13 8.39 19.61
N PHE A 97 17.22 7.12 19.22
CA PHE A 97 17.89 6.72 17.99
C PHE A 97 17.01 7.11 16.79
N ARG A 98 17.57 7.80 15.79
CA ARG A 98 16.81 8.45 14.72
C ARG A 98 16.70 7.64 13.43
N HIS A 99 17.57 6.68 13.23
CA HIS A 99 17.68 5.91 11.99
C HIS A 99 17.58 4.42 12.30
N VAL A 100 16.39 3.99 12.73
CA VAL A 100 16.11 2.60 13.08
C VAL A 100 15.12 2.03 12.07
N ASP A 101 15.57 1.02 11.32
CA ASP A 101 14.77 0.24 10.41
C ASP A 101 14.51 -1.15 10.98
N GLY A 102 13.24 -1.59 11.01
CA GLY A 102 12.85 -2.95 11.32
C GLY A 102 12.37 -3.68 10.07
N LEU A 103 12.87 -4.89 9.84
CA LEU A 103 12.41 -5.73 8.75
C LEU A 103 12.02 -7.11 9.28
N ASP A 104 10.81 -7.56 8.94
CA ASP A 104 10.32 -8.89 9.27
C ASP A 104 9.48 -9.47 8.15
N ARG A 105 9.37 -10.78 8.09
CA ARG A 105 8.55 -11.50 7.12
C ARG A 105 7.07 -11.48 7.45
N SER A 106 6.72 -11.41 8.73
CA SER A 106 5.34 -11.50 9.20
C SER A 106 4.60 -10.19 9.00
N HIS A 107 3.65 -10.19 8.08
CA HIS A 107 2.72 -9.07 7.88
C HIS A 107 2.01 -8.66 9.18
N TYR A 108 1.57 -9.66 9.96
CA TYR A 108 0.89 -9.43 11.24
C TYR A 108 1.76 -8.68 12.26
N LEU A 109 3.03 -9.10 12.43
CA LEU A 109 3.94 -8.50 13.39
C LEU A 109 4.38 -7.10 12.95
N ILE A 110 4.69 -6.92 11.67
CA ILE A 110 5.02 -5.59 11.12
C ILE A 110 3.86 -4.61 11.27
N ARG A 111 2.62 -5.04 11.04
CA ARG A 111 1.45 -4.18 11.28
C ARG A 111 1.33 -3.79 12.75
N LYS A 112 1.59 -4.72 13.69
CA LYS A 112 1.61 -4.42 15.12
C LYS A 112 2.72 -3.40 15.47
N ALA A 113 3.93 -3.58 14.93
CA ALA A 113 5.04 -2.64 15.12
C ALA A 113 4.70 -1.23 14.62
N LYS A 114 4.15 -1.10 13.41
CA LYS A 114 3.70 0.18 12.84
C LYS A 114 2.63 0.86 13.69
N ASN A 115 1.65 0.11 14.19
CA ASN A 115 0.60 0.65 15.05
C ASN A 115 1.17 1.23 16.36
N ILE A 116 2.09 0.52 17.01
CA ILE A 116 2.76 1.01 18.24
C ILE A 116 3.60 2.26 17.93
N ASN A 117 4.39 2.22 16.84
CA ASN A 117 5.22 3.34 16.40
C ASN A 117 4.40 4.61 16.19
N THR A 118 3.25 4.50 15.53
CA THR A 118 2.32 5.61 15.31
C THR A 118 1.68 6.10 16.61
N SER A 119 1.17 5.18 17.44
CA SER A 119 0.48 5.54 18.69
C SER A 119 1.39 6.23 19.70
N GLU A 120 2.68 5.93 19.67
CA GLU A 120 3.70 6.53 20.57
C GLU A 120 4.47 7.67 19.87
N SER A 121 4.13 8.03 18.63
CA SER A 121 4.80 9.07 17.82
C SER A 121 6.32 8.88 17.73
N LEU A 122 6.77 7.63 17.51
CA LEU A 122 8.17 7.28 17.38
C LEU A 122 8.64 7.38 15.91
N ASP A 123 9.94 7.58 15.74
CA ASP A 123 10.57 7.74 14.40
C ASP A 123 11.38 6.48 14.02
N ALA A 124 10.68 5.34 13.93
CA ALA A 124 11.25 4.10 13.39
C ALA A 124 10.53 3.68 12.12
N SER A 125 11.24 3.05 11.19
CA SER A 125 10.67 2.53 9.95
C SER A 125 10.46 1.02 10.05
N PHE A 126 9.31 0.52 9.57
CA PHE A 126 9.02 -0.91 9.55
C PHE A 126 8.56 -1.36 8.17
N ARG A 127 9.16 -2.45 7.66
CA ARG A 127 8.74 -3.04 6.38
C ARG A 127 8.75 -4.56 6.40
N GLU A 128 7.85 -5.13 5.60
CA GLU A 128 7.81 -6.57 5.35
C GLU A 128 8.89 -6.95 4.33
N GLY A 129 9.64 -8.04 4.58
CA GLY A 129 10.67 -8.48 3.67
C GLY A 129 11.29 -9.84 4.03
N ASP A 130 12.05 -10.40 3.10
CA ASP A 130 12.78 -11.65 3.27
C ASP A 130 14.26 -11.36 3.56
N ALA A 131 14.77 -11.86 4.68
CA ALA A 131 16.15 -11.67 5.11
C ALA A 131 17.20 -12.18 4.08
N ARG A 132 16.81 -13.10 3.20
CA ARG A 132 17.68 -13.63 2.14
C ARG A 132 17.82 -12.69 0.94
N LYS A 133 17.03 -11.61 0.88
CA LYS A 133 17.07 -10.58 -0.16
C LYS A 133 16.61 -9.23 0.42
N LEU A 134 17.52 -8.51 1.01
CA LEU A 134 17.21 -7.26 1.70
C LEU A 134 16.89 -6.12 0.70
N PRO A 135 15.77 -5.41 0.89
CA PRO A 135 15.35 -4.31 0.01
C PRO A 135 16.09 -2.99 0.32
N TYR A 136 17.36 -3.08 0.66
CA TYR A 136 18.22 -1.94 0.98
C TYR A 136 19.41 -1.89 0.03
N PRO A 137 19.94 -0.70 -0.28
CA PRO A 137 21.19 -0.53 -1.01
C PRO A 137 22.37 -1.17 -0.28
N THR A 138 23.44 -1.40 -1.01
CA THR A 138 24.74 -1.78 -0.41
C THR A 138 25.28 -0.64 0.44
N ASP A 139 26.02 -0.95 1.52
CA ASP A 139 26.70 0.03 2.38
C ASP A 139 25.73 1.05 3.05
N THR A 140 24.57 0.60 3.50
CA THR A 140 23.51 1.44 4.08
C THR A 140 23.65 1.60 5.59
N PHE A 141 23.90 0.50 6.32
CA PHE A 141 23.80 0.47 7.77
C PHE A 141 25.15 0.47 8.48
N ASP A 142 25.23 1.19 9.58
CA ASP A 142 26.36 1.13 10.50
C ASP A 142 26.32 -0.15 11.31
N VAL A 143 25.11 -0.59 11.65
CA VAL A 143 24.85 -1.78 12.46
C VAL A 143 23.65 -2.56 11.92
N VAL A 144 23.78 -3.88 11.89
CA VAL A 144 22.66 -4.80 11.71
C VAL A 144 22.58 -5.68 12.95
N MET A 145 21.38 -5.86 13.49
CA MET A 145 21.08 -6.79 14.59
C MET A 145 20.10 -7.84 14.10
N MET A 146 20.30 -9.09 14.50
CA MET A 146 19.33 -10.17 14.26
C MET A 146 19.15 -10.92 15.58
N LEU A 147 18.04 -10.66 16.26
CA LEU A 147 17.84 -10.94 17.66
C LEU A 147 16.75 -11.98 17.91
N GLY A 148 16.73 -12.53 19.14
CA GLY A 148 15.68 -13.44 19.58
C GLY A 148 15.69 -14.78 18.86
N ASN A 149 16.87 -15.35 18.62
CA ASN A 149 17.05 -16.62 17.90
C ASN A 149 16.38 -16.66 16.51
N SER A 150 16.42 -15.56 15.77
CA SER A 150 15.75 -15.45 14.46
C SER A 150 16.55 -16.02 13.28
N PHE A 151 17.60 -16.81 13.54
CA PHE A 151 18.50 -17.41 12.55
C PHE A 151 18.47 -18.93 12.61
N GLY A 152 18.56 -19.58 11.44
CA GLY A 152 18.60 -21.06 11.39
C GLY A 152 17.24 -21.72 11.20
N TYR A 153 16.24 -21.02 10.67
CA TYR A 153 14.88 -21.54 10.45
C TYR A 153 14.69 -22.26 9.12
N PHE A 154 15.64 -22.11 8.20
CA PHE A 154 15.51 -22.69 6.87
C PHE A 154 15.95 -24.16 6.83
N GLU A 155 15.38 -24.92 5.89
CA GLU A 155 15.74 -26.32 5.69
C GLU A 155 17.22 -26.44 5.23
N SER A 156 17.68 -25.51 4.40
CA SER A 156 19.03 -25.48 3.83
C SER A 156 19.92 -24.46 4.52
N THR A 157 21.15 -24.85 4.84
CA THR A 157 22.20 -23.95 5.33
C THR A 157 22.62 -22.91 4.30
N GLU A 158 22.42 -23.16 2.99
CA GLU A 158 22.67 -22.20 1.93
C GLU A 158 21.76 -20.97 2.06
N ASP A 159 20.55 -21.15 2.57
CA ASP A 159 19.64 -20.03 2.83
C ASP A 159 20.11 -19.18 4.02
N ASP A 160 20.66 -19.80 5.05
CA ASP A 160 21.27 -19.09 6.17
C ASP A 160 22.51 -18.30 5.71
N ILE A 161 23.33 -18.90 4.83
CA ILE A 161 24.49 -18.20 4.21
C ILE A 161 24.03 -17.02 3.35
N LYS A 162 22.89 -17.09 2.65
CA LYS A 162 22.34 -15.96 1.89
C LYS A 162 22.01 -14.79 2.82
N ILE A 163 21.43 -15.05 4.00
CA ILE A 163 21.19 -13.99 4.99
C ILE A 163 22.50 -13.30 5.35
N LEU A 164 23.51 -14.06 5.75
CA LEU A 164 24.80 -13.48 6.15
C LEU A 164 25.45 -12.67 5.03
N LYS A 165 25.34 -13.12 3.76
CA LYS A 165 25.81 -12.36 2.59
C LYS A 165 25.04 -11.07 2.37
N GLU A 166 23.73 -11.09 2.54
CA GLU A 166 22.90 -9.88 2.40
C GLU A 166 23.17 -8.88 3.53
N VAL A 167 23.34 -9.35 4.76
CA VAL A 167 23.78 -8.51 5.89
C VAL A 167 25.15 -7.90 5.59
N PHE A 168 26.13 -8.69 5.13
CA PHE A 168 27.45 -8.19 4.74
C PHE A 168 27.37 -7.12 3.64
N ARG A 169 26.49 -7.31 2.67
CA ARG A 169 26.26 -6.38 1.57
C ARG A 169 25.73 -5.03 2.07
N VAL A 170 24.69 -5.04 2.92
CA VAL A 170 24.04 -3.81 3.37
C VAL A 170 24.79 -3.08 4.49
N LEU A 171 25.69 -3.74 5.22
CA LEU A 171 26.58 -3.08 6.17
C LEU A 171 27.56 -2.15 5.43
N LYS A 172 27.83 -0.99 6.02
CA LYS A 172 28.93 -0.11 5.60
C LYS A 172 30.29 -0.80 5.81
N PRO A 173 31.37 -0.34 5.15
CA PRO A 173 32.73 -0.76 5.50
C PRO A 173 32.96 -0.59 7.00
N THR A 174 33.49 -1.61 7.66
CA THR A 174 33.66 -1.71 9.11
C THR A 174 32.38 -1.74 9.94
N GLY A 175 31.19 -1.75 9.31
CA GLY A 175 29.90 -1.90 9.98
C GLY A 175 29.81 -3.20 10.79
N LYS A 176 29.05 -3.17 11.87
CA LYS A 176 28.94 -4.27 12.83
C LYS A 176 27.69 -5.09 12.61
N PHE A 177 27.82 -6.40 12.68
CA PHE A 177 26.70 -7.32 12.78
C PHE A 177 26.66 -7.94 14.16
N LEU A 178 25.49 -7.95 14.80
CA LEU A 178 25.24 -8.70 16.02
C LEU A 178 24.12 -9.70 15.78
N ILE A 179 24.37 -10.94 16.18
CA ILE A 179 23.36 -11.99 16.15
C ILE A 179 23.31 -12.69 17.50
N ASP A 180 22.12 -13.00 18.00
CA ASP A 180 21.93 -13.92 19.09
C ASP A 180 21.18 -15.18 18.60
N VAL A 181 21.71 -16.34 18.93
CA VAL A 181 21.15 -17.63 18.54
C VAL A 181 21.15 -18.59 19.72
N ALA A 182 20.23 -19.54 19.73
CA ALA A 182 20.20 -20.59 20.71
C ALA A 182 21.56 -21.34 20.79
N ASP A 183 22.02 -21.64 21.99
CA ASP A 183 23.21 -22.45 22.19
C ASP A 183 22.96 -23.90 21.77
N GLY A 184 23.35 -24.23 20.54
CA GLY A 184 23.07 -25.53 19.95
C GLY A 184 23.74 -26.70 20.68
N ASN A 185 24.89 -26.49 21.33
CA ASN A 185 25.50 -27.54 22.14
C ASN A 185 24.70 -27.79 23.41
N TYR A 186 24.30 -26.71 24.09
CA TYR A 186 23.45 -26.82 25.29
C TYR A 186 22.12 -27.48 24.98
N LEU A 187 21.42 -27.08 23.92
CA LEU A 187 20.12 -27.62 23.57
C LEU A 187 20.17 -29.09 23.17
N ARG A 188 21.23 -29.57 22.48
CA ARG A 188 21.37 -30.98 22.15
C ARG A 188 21.35 -31.87 23.38
N GLU A 189 21.88 -31.39 24.51
CA GLU A 189 22.02 -32.18 25.75
C GLU A 189 20.88 -31.94 26.74
N ASN A 190 20.24 -30.75 26.69
CA ASN A 190 19.36 -30.26 27.75
C ASN A 190 17.93 -29.95 27.32
N TYR A 191 17.52 -30.14 26.04
CA TYR A 191 16.13 -29.85 25.65
C TYR A 191 15.13 -30.78 26.39
N ASN A 192 13.96 -30.19 26.75
CA ASN A 192 12.86 -30.97 27.31
C ASN A 192 12.09 -31.69 26.20
N PRO A 193 12.09 -33.04 26.17
CA PRO A 193 11.36 -33.79 25.11
C PRO A 193 9.86 -33.53 25.15
N ARG A 194 9.31 -33.25 26.34
CA ARG A 194 7.89 -32.94 26.54
C ARG A 194 7.71 -31.95 27.65
N SER A 195 6.92 -30.90 27.37
CA SER A 195 6.53 -29.92 28.37
C SER A 195 5.08 -29.50 28.15
N TRP A 196 4.48 -28.93 29.16
CA TRP A 196 3.19 -28.28 29.06
C TRP A 196 3.10 -27.13 30.04
N GLU A 197 2.30 -26.10 29.67
CA GLU A 197 2.12 -24.94 30.52
C GLU A 197 0.86 -24.16 30.18
N TRP A 198 0.36 -23.39 31.13
CA TRP A 198 -0.67 -22.39 30.90
C TRP A 198 -0.07 -21.12 30.32
N ILE A 199 -0.56 -20.74 29.12
CA ILE A 199 -0.16 -19.47 28.50
C ILE A 199 -1.08 -18.30 28.88
N ASP A 200 -2.35 -18.58 29.19
CA ASP A 200 -3.30 -17.66 29.79
C ASP A 200 -4.42 -18.47 30.50
N PRO A 201 -5.36 -17.82 31.24
CA PRO A 201 -6.42 -18.56 31.97
C PRO A 201 -7.32 -19.47 31.14
N ARG A 202 -7.24 -19.41 29.81
CA ARG A 202 -8.09 -20.20 28.90
C ARG A 202 -7.30 -21.06 27.93
N HIS A 203 -5.99 -20.89 27.84
CA HIS A 203 -5.16 -21.64 26.90
C HIS A 203 -3.99 -22.28 27.62
N PHE A 204 -3.72 -23.53 27.26
CA PHE A 204 -2.47 -24.21 27.60
C PHE A 204 -1.83 -24.77 26.35
N VAL A 205 -0.52 -24.97 26.39
CA VAL A 205 0.28 -25.54 25.30
C VAL A 205 0.95 -26.83 25.78
N CYS A 206 0.92 -27.86 24.93
CA CYS A 206 1.74 -29.04 25.07
C CYS A 206 2.82 -29.01 23.99
N ARG A 207 4.07 -29.22 24.38
CA ARG A 207 5.20 -29.28 23.44
C ARG A 207 5.81 -30.66 23.42
N GLU A 208 6.16 -31.14 22.23
CA GLU A 208 6.98 -32.32 22.00
C GLU A 208 8.20 -31.91 21.18
N ARG A 209 9.39 -32.38 21.57
CA ARG A 209 10.63 -32.06 20.87
C ARG A 209 11.45 -33.31 20.62
N SER A 210 12.14 -33.31 19.48
CA SER A 210 13.14 -34.33 19.13
C SER A 210 14.20 -33.76 18.20
N LEU A 211 15.40 -34.29 18.28
CA LEU A 211 16.43 -33.98 17.29
C LEU A 211 16.01 -34.55 15.92
N ALA A 212 16.34 -33.84 14.85
CA ALA A 212 16.24 -34.32 13.49
C ALA A 212 17.17 -35.52 13.27
N SER A 213 16.93 -36.29 12.21
CA SER A 213 17.73 -37.48 11.87
C SER A 213 19.22 -37.17 11.63
N ASP A 214 19.54 -35.93 11.24
CA ASP A 214 20.90 -35.43 11.04
C ASP A 214 21.55 -34.81 12.30
N ASN A 215 20.83 -34.77 13.41
CA ASN A 215 21.22 -34.11 14.66
C ASN A 215 21.59 -32.64 14.55
N GLN A 216 21.20 -31.97 13.44
CA GLN A 216 21.53 -30.56 13.21
C GLN A 216 20.40 -29.60 13.59
N ARG A 217 19.18 -30.11 13.72
CA ARG A 217 18.00 -29.32 14.05
C ARG A 217 17.26 -29.93 15.23
N LEU A 218 16.68 -29.06 16.07
CA LEU A 218 15.67 -29.43 17.03
C LEU A 218 14.29 -29.22 16.42
N ILE A 219 13.50 -30.28 16.35
CA ILE A 219 12.12 -30.23 15.84
C ILE A 219 11.18 -30.10 17.03
N SER A 220 10.29 -29.13 16.97
CA SER A 220 9.28 -28.88 17.98
C SER A 220 7.89 -29.01 17.40
N ARG A 221 6.98 -29.59 18.17
CA ARG A 221 5.54 -29.57 17.95
C ARG A 221 4.87 -28.82 19.07
N GLU A 222 3.93 -27.94 18.76
CA GLU A 222 3.09 -27.26 19.74
C GLU A 222 1.62 -27.56 19.49
N VAL A 223 0.94 -28.09 20.49
CA VAL A 223 -0.50 -28.28 20.51
C VAL A 223 -1.10 -27.31 21.51
N ILE A 224 -1.78 -26.29 20.99
CA ILE A 224 -2.43 -25.25 21.81
C ILE A 224 -3.89 -25.58 21.97
N THR A 225 -4.35 -25.65 23.21
CA THR A 225 -5.71 -26.01 23.56
C THR A 225 -6.40 -24.89 24.33
N ASN A 226 -7.60 -24.54 23.88
CA ASN A 226 -8.51 -23.66 24.60
C ASN A 226 -9.49 -24.49 25.41
N ILE A 227 -9.70 -24.18 26.69
CA ILE A 227 -10.54 -24.96 27.60
C ILE A 227 -11.99 -25.12 27.14
N ASN A 228 -12.50 -24.17 26.32
CA ASN A 228 -13.88 -24.21 25.84
C ASN A 228 -14.03 -24.74 24.40
N LYS A 229 -12.97 -24.62 23.59
CA LYS A 229 -13.00 -24.93 22.15
C LYS A 229 -12.24 -26.20 21.76
N GLY A 230 -11.48 -26.77 22.70
CA GLY A 230 -10.54 -27.87 22.40
C GLY A 230 -9.27 -27.38 21.72
N VAL A 231 -8.64 -28.23 20.93
CA VAL A 231 -7.39 -27.88 20.21
C VAL A 231 -7.66 -26.78 19.19
N VAL A 232 -6.95 -25.67 19.31
CA VAL A 232 -7.05 -24.51 18.42
C VAL A 232 -5.89 -24.40 17.44
N LEU A 233 -4.75 -25.04 17.76
CA LEU A 233 -3.57 -25.06 16.90
C LEU A 233 -2.75 -26.31 17.16
N ASP A 234 -2.24 -26.94 16.10
CA ASP A 234 -1.28 -28.03 16.12
C ASP A 234 -0.25 -27.74 15.04
N GLN A 235 0.95 -27.33 15.46
CA GLN A 235 1.98 -26.81 14.55
C GLN A 235 3.34 -27.41 14.82
N PHE A 236 4.17 -27.45 13.75
CA PHE A 236 5.52 -27.97 13.79
C PHE A 236 6.50 -26.92 13.30
N TYR A 237 7.62 -26.79 13.99
CA TYR A 237 8.71 -25.90 13.62
C TYR A 237 10.06 -26.52 13.96
N ALA A 238 11.12 -25.91 13.47
CA ALA A 238 12.47 -26.37 13.72
C ALA A 238 13.46 -25.22 13.77
N GLU A 239 14.48 -25.40 14.54
CA GLU A 239 15.63 -24.50 14.64
C GLU A 239 16.93 -25.27 14.39
N ARG A 240 17.85 -24.65 13.67
CA ARG A 240 19.18 -25.22 13.47
C ARG A 240 20.05 -24.92 14.68
N LEU A 241 20.68 -25.97 15.18
CA LEU A 241 21.50 -25.90 16.39
C LEU A 241 22.94 -25.48 16.04
N TYR A 242 23.17 -24.19 15.97
CA TYR A 242 24.47 -23.61 15.75
C TYR A 242 25.32 -23.64 17.03
N ASN A 243 26.65 -23.79 16.87
CA ASN A 243 27.63 -23.58 17.92
C ASN A 243 28.65 -22.52 17.49
N LYS A 244 29.58 -22.18 18.37
CA LYS A 244 30.57 -21.12 18.14
C LYS A 244 31.50 -21.40 16.98
N GLU A 245 31.88 -22.65 16.80
CA GLU A 245 32.77 -23.11 15.75
C GLU A 245 32.13 -22.94 14.36
N ILE A 246 30.92 -23.48 14.21
CA ILE A 246 30.14 -23.38 12.95
C ILE A 246 29.88 -21.91 12.60
N LEU A 247 29.46 -21.07 13.57
CA LEU A 247 29.24 -19.66 13.33
C LEU A 247 30.52 -18.93 12.89
N SER A 248 31.65 -19.23 13.54
CA SER A 248 32.94 -18.65 13.14
C SER A 248 33.31 -19.02 11.70
N GLU A 249 33.18 -20.29 11.32
CA GLU A 249 33.45 -20.76 9.95
C GLU A 249 32.51 -20.09 8.93
N MET A 250 31.24 -19.93 9.25
CA MET A 250 30.27 -19.25 8.37
C MET A 250 30.64 -17.77 8.18
N PHE A 251 30.96 -17.05 9.24
CA PHE A 251 31.38 -15.67 9.16
C PHE A 251 32.67 -15.49 8.34
N ASP A 252 33.70 -16.32 8.62
CA ASP A 252 34.97 -16.26 7.91
C ASP A 252 34.81 -16.58 6.42
N SER A 253 33.93 -17.53 6.06
CA SER A 253 33.68 -17.93 4.67
C SER A 253 33.10 -16.78 3.81
N ILE A 254 32.44 -15.80 4.45
CA ILE A 254 31.84 -14.63 3.78
C ILE A 254 32.78 -13.44 3.75
N GLY A 255 33.76 -13.39 4.67
CA GLY A 255 34.75 -12.32 4.76
C GLY A 255 34.53 -11.39 5.96
N TYR A 256 33.67 -11.75 6.91
CA TYR A 256 33.60 -11.03 8.18
C TYR A 256 34.91 -11.16 8.96
N LYS A 257 35.22 -10.15 9.74
CA LYS A 257 36.39 -10.12 10.64
C LYS A 257 35.97 -9.74 12.06
N ASP A 258 36.90 -9.84 12.99
CA ASP A 258 36.72 -9.48 14.40
C ASP A 258 35.52 -10.22 15.02
N VAL A 259 35.37 -11.50 14.69
CA VAL A 259 34.31 -12.35 15.26
C VAL A 259 34.54 -12.49 16.76
N THR A 260 33.61 -11.98 17.56
CA THR A 260 33.74 -11.96 19.02
C THR A 260 32.49 -12.54 19.67
N PHE A 261 32.67 -13.51 20.56
CA PHE A 261 31.61 -14.10 21.37
C PHE A 261 31.54 -13.40 22.73
N HIS A 262 30.37 -12.83 23.07
CA HIS A 262 30.17 -12.01 24.27
C HIS A 262 29.58 -12.78 25.46
N GLY A 263 29.73 -14.11 25.45
CA GLY A 263 29.12 -14.97 26.47
C GLY A 263 27.74 -15.47 26.07
N ASN A 264 26.99 -15.98 27.03
CA ASN A 264 25.66 -16.48 26.84
C ASN A 264 24.64 -15.50 27.47
N LEU A 265 23.54 -15.27 26.79
CA LEU A 265 22.37 -14.59 27.35
C LEU A 265 21.43 -15.66 27.91
N GLU A 266 21.25 -15.65 29.23
CA GLU A 266 20.33 -16.55 29.92
C GLU A 266 19.06 -15.78 30.28
N THR A 267 17.91 -16.38 30.03
CA THR A 267 16.61 -15.79 30.30
C THR A 267 15.81 -16.70 31.23
N ASP A 268 15.35 -16.14 32.36
CA ASP A 268 14.52 -16.86 33.32
C ASP A 268 13.04 -16.57 33.10
N SER A 269 12.21 -17.60 33.19
CA SER A 269 10.75 -17.41 33.14
C SER A 269 10.16 -17.06 34.51
N LYS A 270 9.41 -15.98 34.57
CA LYS A 270 8.64 -15.60 35.74
C LYS A 270 7.47 -16.56 36.06
N ARG A 271 7.00 -17.29 35.05
CA ARG A 271 5.88 -18.24 35.14
C ARG A 271 6.35 -19.70 35.20
N ASN A 272 7.66 -19.95 35.37
CA ASN A 272 8.26 -21.25 35.25
C ASN A 272 7.94 -21.92 33.87
N GLN A 273 7.96 -21.12 32.84
CA GLN A 273 7.71 -21.54 31.44
C GLN A 273 8.94 -22.27 30.88
N ASP A 274 8.69 -23.26 30.04
CA ASP A 274 9.74 -23.84 29.22
C ASP A 274 10.10 -22.90 28.07
N LEU A 275 11.18 -22.14 28.23
CA LEU A 275 11.65 -21.12 27.27
C LEU A 275 12.33 -21.73 26.05
N GLY A 276 12.66 -23.03 26.06
CA GLY A 276 13.27 -23.74 24.93
C GLY A 276 14.49 -23.02 24.39
N MET A 277 14.43 -22.61 23.11
CA MET A 277 15.51 -21.89 22.43
C MET A 277 15.87 -20.53 23.04
N MET A 278 14.99 -19.93 23.80
CA MET A 278 15.20 -18.60 24.42
C MET A 278 15.88 -18.69 25.78
N GLU A 279 16.00 -19.88 26.38
CA GLU A 279 16.58 -20.08 27.69
C GLU A 279 18.06 -19.68 27.75
N ARG A 280 18.82 -20.12 26.71
CA ARG A 280 20.24 -19.84 26.63
C ARG A 280 20.67 -19.54 25.20
N ARG A 281 21.18 -18.33 24.96
CA ARG A 281 21.56 -17.85 23.63
C ARG A 281 23.01 -17.41 23.60
N ILE A 282 23.72 -17.70 22.50
CA ILE A 282 25.05 -17.23 22.20
C ILE A 282 24.94 -15.85 21.55
N ILE A 283 25.62 -14.87 22.09
CA ILE A 283 25.76 -13.54 21.46
C ILE A 283 27.09 -13.49 20.72
N VAL A 284 27.04 -13.15 19.44
CA VAL A 284 28.25 -12.97 18.62
C VAL A 284 28.15 -11.68 17.80
N THR A 285 29.28 -10.97 17.72
CA THR A 285 29.45 -9.82 16.82
C THR A 285 30.54 -10.14 15.78
N ALA A 286 30.39 -9.52 14.62
CA ALA A 286 31.36 -9.57 13.53
C ALA A 286 31.37 -8.24 12.79
N ARG A 287 32.46 -7.93 12.07
CA ARG A 287 32.57 -6.69 11.27
C ARG A 287 32.65 -7.00 9.79
N ALA A 288 31.97 -6.21 8.97
CA ALA A 288 32.09 -6.26 7.52
C ALA A 288 33.35 -5.49 7.07
N PHE A 289 34.47 -6.20 6.99
CA PHE A 289 35.73 -5.62 6.52
C PHE A 289 35.77 -5.65 4.99
N LYS A 290 35.36 -4.55 4.37
CA LYS A 290 35.26 -4.40 2.91
C LYS A 290 35.57 -2.96 2.50
N GLU A 291 35.87 -2.74 1.23
CA GLU A 291 35.92 -1.41 0.66
C GLU A 291 34.54 -0.87 0.36
N TRP A 292 34.40 0.46 0.30
CA TRP A 292 33.16 1.08 -0.18
C TRP A 292 32.86 0.58 -1.59
N THR A 293 31.67 0.07 -1.76
CA THR A 293 31.22 -0.30 -3.10
C THR A 293 31.20 0.97 -3.94
N PRO A 294 32.00 1.04 -5.06
CA PRO A 294 31.93 2.18 -5.94
C PRO A 294 30.47 2.42 -6.29
N VAL A 295 29.96 3.59 -5.96
CA VAL A 295 28.63 4.00 -6.41
C VAL A 295 28.73 3.97 -7.93
N LYS A 296 28.30 2.88 -8.54
CA LYS A 296 27.88 2.94 -9.93
C LYS A 296 26.76 3.96 -9.91
N VAL A 297 27.10 5.21 -10.25
CA VAL A 297 26.10 6.17 -10.72
C VAL A 297 25.46 5.40 -11.88
N LYS A 298 24.38 4.67 -11.61
CA LYS A 298 23.47 4.27 -12.67
C LYS A 298 23.20 5.60 -13.35
N LYS A 299 23.71 5.81 -14.58
CA LYS A 299 23.07 6.74 -15.48
C LYS A 299 21.61 6.36 -15.36
N THR A 300 20.83 7.17 -14.68
CA THR A 300 19.40 6.97 -14.54
C THR A 300 18.92 6.92 -15.98
N GLU A 301 18.61 5.72 -16.46
CA GLU A 301 17.98 5.60 -17.76
C GLU A 301 16.69 6.39 -17.60
N LEU A 302 16.58 7.45 -18.38
CA LEU A 302 15.43 8.32 -18.36
C LEU A 302 14.21 7.44 -18.63
N LYS A 303 13.23 7.46 -17.75
CA LYS A 303 11.99 6.72 -17.96
C LYS A 303 11.18 7.37 -19.07
N ASN A 304 10.76 6.57 -20.03
CA ASN A 304 9.94 7.02 -21.15
C ASN A 304 8.48 7.00 -20.72
N VAL A 305 7.88 8.18 -20.55
CA VAL A 305 6.50 8.35 -20.11
C VAL A 305 5.68 8.93 -21.25
N VAL A 306 4.59 8.27 -21.58
CA VAL A 306 3.60 8.81 -22.51
C VAL A 306 2.56 9.61 -21.75
N ILE A 307 2.40 10.89 -22.09
CA ILE A 307 1.34 11.76 -21.58
C ILE A 307 0.13 11.61 -22.50
N LEU A 308 -0.97 11.10 -21.96
CA LEU A 308 -2.20 10.93 -22.69
C LEU A 308 -3.18 12.03 -22.30
N LEU A 309 -3.67 12.78 -23.27
CA LEU A 309 -4.51 13.95 -23.14
C LEU A 309 -5.79 13.80 -23.98
N GLY A 310 -6.79 14.63 -23.75
CA GLY A 310 -7.92 14.84 -24.63
C GLY A 310 -7.49 15.30 -26.03
N ASP A 311 -8.37 15.13 -27.02
CA ASP A 311 -8.11 15.43 -28.43
C ASP A 311 -8.58 16.84 -28.81
N PRO A 312 -7.68 17.81 -29.03
CA PRO A 312 -8.07 19.19 -29.37
C PRO A 312 -8.88 19.31 -30.65
N ASP A 313 -8.81 18.30 -31.55
CA ASP A 313 -9.52 18.31 -32.81
C ASP A 313 -10.92 17.65 -32.73
N LYS A 314 -11.32 17.22 -31.54
CA LYS A 314 -12.63 16.60 -31.31
C LYS A 314 -13.60 17.54 -30.60
N PRO A 315 -14.90 17.42 -30.89
CA PRO A 315 -15.89 18.14 -30.14
C PRO A 315 -15.90 17.68 -28.68
N ASP A 316 -16.17 18.61 -27.76
CA ASP A 316 -16.34 18.39 -26.35
C ASP A 316 -17.70 18.95 -25.91
N THR A 317 -18.59 18.06 -25.50
CA THR A 317 -19.98 18.42 -25.13
C THR A 317 -20.10 19.04 -23.73
N VAL A 318 -19.04 18.96 -22.92
CA VAL A 318 -18.97 19.57 -21.58
C VAL A 318 -18.69 21.06 -21.70
N LYS A 319 -17.82 21.44 -22.62
CA LYS A 319 -17.34 22.81 -22.77
C LYS A 319 -18.36 23.70 -23.51
N PRO A 320 -18.56 24.96 -23.08
CA PRO A 320 -19.47 25.87 -23.75
C PRO A 320 -19.06 26.18 -25.20
N SER A 321 -17.76 26.16 -25.50
CA SER A 321 -17.20 26.35 -26.84
C SER A 321 -17.47 25.18 -27.79
N GLY A 322 -17.91 24.03 -27.26
CA GLY A 322 -18.09 22.79 -28.01
C GLY A 322 -16.78 22.10 -28.38
N GLY A 323 -15.65 22.51 -27.85
CA GLY A 323 -14.33 21.96 -28.07
C GLY A 323 -13.26 22.69 -27.29
N PHE A 324 -11.99 22.37 -27.52
CA PHE A 324 -10.87 23.03 -26.86
C PHE A 324 -10.76 24.50 -27.29
N ASP A 325 -10.53 25.38 -26.33
CA ASP A 325 -10.31 26.79 -26.53
C ASP A 325 -8.86 27.21 -26.20
N GLU A 326 -8.58 28.52 -26.23
CA GLU A 326 -7.24 29.03 -25.94
C GLU A 326 -6.80 28.81 -24.50
N ASN A 327 -7.72 28.72 -23.53
CA ASN A 327 -7.41 28.44 -22.12
C ASN A 327 -6.98 26.98 -21.96
N ASP A 328 -7.63 26.05 -22.64
CA ASP A 328 -7.22 24.63 -22.67
C ASP A 328 -5.82 24.46 -23.25
N LEU A 329 -5.56 25.13 -24.37
CA LEU A 329 -4.24 25.12 -24.99
C LEU A 329 -3.16 25.78 -24.11
N ALA A 330 -3.51 26.81 -23.38
CA ALA A 330 -2.63 27.44 -22.40
C ALA A 330 -2.32 26.46 -21.23
N THR A 331 -3.31 25.74 -20.75
CA THR A 331 -3.15 24.71 -19.71
C THR A 331 -2.22 23.59 -20.16
N ILE A 332 -2.36 23.10 -21.39
CA ILE A 332 -1.44 22.10 -21.96
C ILE A 332 -0.01 22.68 -22.08
N ARG A 333 0.15 23.97 -22.43
CA ARG A 333 1.47 24.62 -22.45
C ARG A 333 2.10 24.65 -21.06
N GLN A 334 1.34 25.01 -20.03
CA GLN A 334 1.82 25.03 -18.64
C GLN A 334 2.23 23.61 -18.16
N LEU A 335 1.44 22.59 -18.49
CA LEU A 335 1.78 21.20 -18.23
C LEU A 335 3.13 20.82 -18.88
N LYS A 336 3.32 21.15 -20.15
CA LYS A 336 4.58 20.86 -20.87
C LYS A 336 5.77 21.56 -20.24
N ILE A 337 5.61 22.82 -19.80
CA ILE A 337 6.66 23.58 -19.08
C ILE A 337 6.99 22.88 -17.77
N ALA A 338 6.00 22.55 -16.96
CA ALA A 338 6.22 21.89 -15.67
C ALA A 338 6.90 20.52 -15.84
N LEU A 339 6.42 19.68 -16.75
CA LEU A 339 7.01 18.36 -17.00
C LEU A 339 8.44 18.46 -17.56
N SER A 340 8.77 19.49 -18.36
CA SER A 340 10.12 19.66 -18.91
C SER A 340 11.19 19.91 -17.84
N SER A 341 10.81 20.30 -16.62
CA SER A 341 11.72 20.47 -15.49
C SER A 341 12.06 19.16 -14.79
N LEU A 342 11.33 18.08 -15.08
CA LEU A 342 11.50 16.75 -14.47
C LEU A 342 12.56 15.95 -15.26
N ASN A 343 13.81 16.14 -14.94
CA ASN A 343 14.97 15.60 -15.70
C ASN A 343 15.12 14.07 -15.63
N GLU A 344 14.39 13.39 -14.76
CA GLU A 344 14.36 11.93 -14.60
C GLU A 344 13.45 11.23 -15.61
N TYR A 345 12.65 11.99 -16.38
CA TYR A 345 11.69 11.47 -17.33
C TYR A 345 11.94 12.00 -18.74
N LYS A 346 11.55 11.20 -19.73
CA LYS A 346 11.42 11.60 -21.12
C LYS A 346 9.96 11.48 -21.53
N PHE A 347 9.33 12.61 -21.82
CA PHE A 347 7.91 12.67 -22.12
C PHE A 347 7.61 12.63 -23.61
N MET A 348 6.54 11.91 -23.97
CA MET A 348 5.93 11.87 -25.28
C MET A 348 4.44 12.13 -25.11
N TYR A 349 3.85 12.95 -25.98
CA TYR A 349 2.45 13.37 -25.86
C TYR A 349 1.59 12.69 -26.90
N LEU A 350 0.45 12.12 -26.49
CA LEU A 350 -0.59 11.55 -27.32
C LEU A 350 -1.91 12.25 -27.05
N SER A 351 -2.49 12.87 -28.06
CA SER A 351 -3.79 13.54 -28.03
C SER A 351 -4.67 13.24 -29.25
N ASN A 352 -4.15 12.56 -30.28
CA ASN A 352 -4.97 12.20 -31.44
C ASN A 352 -5.72 10.91 -31.18
N HIS A 353 -7.00 11.00 -30.87
CA HIS A 353 -7.83 9.83 -30.53
C HIS A 353 -8.20 8.96 -31.73
N ASN A 354 -8.06 9.45 -32.97
CA ASN A 354 -8.29 8.62 -34.16
C ASN A 354 -7.23 7.53 -34.32
N THR A 355 -6.00 7.79 -33.85
CA THR A 355 -4.86 6.85 -33.97
C THR A 355 -4.41 6.29 -32.63
N LEU A 356 -5.01 6.72 -31.53
CA LEU A 356 -4.56 6.47 -30.15
C LEU A 356 -4.22 5.01 -29.89
N ILE A 357 -5.13 4.08 -30.19
CA ILE A 357 -4.93 2.64 -29.92
C ILE A 357 -3.74 2.11 -30.71
N ASN A 358 -3.64 2.46 -32.00
CA ASN A 358 -2.54 2.03 -32.84
C ASN A 358 -1.20 2.60 -32.38
N ASP A 359 -1.19 3.85 -31.91
CA ASP A 359 0.02 4.50 -31.44
C ASP A 359 0.46 3.93 -30.07
N LEU A 360 -0.46 3.63 -29.17
CA LEU A 360 -0.18 2.90 -27.95
C LEU A 360 0.43 1.50 -28.20
N ILE A 361 -0.11 0.76 -29.17
CA ILE A 361 0.45 -0.54 -29.58
C ILE A 361 1.90 -0.40 -30.09
N LYS A 362 2.18 0.60 -30.93
CA LYS A 362 3.53 0.86 -31.45
C LYS A 362 4.51 1.29 -30.38
N LEU A 363 4.04 2.05 -29.39
CA LEU A 363 4.87 2.62 -28.34
C LEU A 363 5.07 1.69 -27.14
N LYS A 364 4.24 0.64 -26.99
CA LYS A 364 4.26 -0.27 -25.84
C LYS A 364 5.67 -0.73 -25.45
N SER A 365 6.49 -1.15 -26.40
CA SER A 365 7.85 -1.66 -26.13
C SER A 365 8.88 -0.58 -25.75
N ARG A 366 8.52 0.69 -25.86
CA ARG A 366 9.39 1.86 -25.64
C ARG A 366 8.87 2.77 -24.51
N THR A 367 7.76 2.41 -23.88
CA THR A 367 7.09 3.18 -22.84
C THR A 367 7.19 2.42 -21.54
N ASP A 368 7.72 3.05 -20.50
CA ASP A 368 7.75 2.48 -19.17
C ASP A 368 6.36 2.51 -18.54
N PHE A 369 5.64 3.64 -18.69
CA PHE A 369 4.24 3.79 -18.32
C PHE A 369 3.57 5.00 -18.99
N VAL A 370 2.25 5.07 -18.84
CA VAL A 370 1.42 6.19 -19.34
C VAL A 370 1.00 7.07 -18.16
N PHE A 371 1.21 8.37 -18.25
CA PHE A 371 0.57 9.36 -17.39
C PHE A 371 -0.78 9.70 -18.03
N ASN A 372 -1.84 9.08 -17.51
CA ASN A 372 -3.19 9.27 -18.03
C ASN A 372 -3.79 10.55 -17.44
N LEU A 373 -3.86 11.58 -18.27
CA LEU A 373 -4.44 12.89 -17.97
C LEU A 373 -5.65 13.18 -18.87
N CYS A 374 -6.23 12.15 -19.48
CA CYS A 374 -7.38 12.26 -20.38
C CYS A 374 -8.69 12.18 -19.58
N ASP A 375 -8.99 13.26 -18.87
CA ASP A 375 -10.23 13.45 -18.10
C ASP A 375 -11.45 13.79 -19.00
N GLU A 376 -11.21 14.25 -20.24
CA GLU A 376 -12.27 14.44 -21.24
C GLU A 376 -12.87 13.10 -21.74
N GLY A 377 -12.16 11.98 -21.53
CA GLY A 377 -12.55 10.67 -22.04
C GLY A 377 -12.19 10.42 -23.50
N TYR A 378 -12.33 9.18 -23.97
CA TYR A 378 -12.02 8.80 -25.35
C TYR A 378 -12.93 9.52 -26.35
N LEU A 379 -12.33 10.22 -27.33
CA LEU A 379 -12.99 11.12 -28.29
C LEU A 379 -13.69 12.31 -27.62
N ASN A 380 -13.21 12.76 -26.47
CA ASN A 380 -13.79 13.81 -25.62
C ASN A 380 -15.26 13.54 -25.23
N ASP A 381 -15.60 12.26 -25.09
CA ASP A 381 -16.88 11.83 -24.55
C ASP A 381 -16.69 11.43 -23.09
N PRO A 382 -17.18 12.21 -22.11
CA PRO A 382 -16.94 11.94 -20.68
C PRO A 382 -17.49 10.58 -20.24
N ARG A 383 -18.49 10.02 -20.93
CA ARG A 383 -19.00 8.66 -20.68
C ARG A 383 -17.98 7.58 -21.06
N LYS A 384 -16.92 7.95 -21.79
CA LYS A 384 -15.83 7.06 -22.23
C LYS A 384 -14.52 7.31 -21.48
N GLU A 385 -14.52 8.02 -20.39
CA GLU A 385 -13.33 8.23 -19.57
C GLU A 385 -12.72 6.90 -19.12
N LEU A 386 -13.53 6.00 -18.58
CA LEU A 386 -13.09 4.66 -18.14
C LEU A 386 -12.55 3.77 -19.27
N HIS A 387 -12.86 4.07 -20.55
CA HIS A 387 -12.40 3.27 -21.68
C HIS A 387 -10.89 3.47 -21.95
N VAL A 388 -10.35 4.64 -21.60
CA VAL A 388 -8.92 4.93 -21.76
C VAL A 388 -8.08 3.99 -20.89
N PRO A 389 -8.24 3.92 -19.55
CA PRO A 389 -7.52 2.96 -18.74
C PRO A 389 -7.86 1.50 -19.07
N ALA A 390 -9.09 1.20 -19.55
CA ALA A 390 -9.44 -0.15 -19.98
C ALA A 390 -8.59 -0.61 -21.19
N VAL A 391 -8.37 0.26 -22.18
CA VAL A 391 -7.47 -0.02 -23.29
C VAL A 391 -6.04 -0.23 -22.82
N LEU A 392 -5.54 0.58 -21.88
CA LEU A 392 -4.21 0.44 -21.32
C LEU A 392 -4.05 -0.91 -20.59
N GLU A 393 -5.05 -1.35 -19.83
CA GLU A 393 -5.07 -2.68 -19.20
C GLU A 393 -5.08 -3.83 -20.20
N ILE A 394 -5.93 -3.74 -21.24
CA ILE A 394 -5.97 -4.74 -22.34
C ILE A 394 -4.61 -4.83 -23.04
N LEU A 395 -3.96 -3.71 -23.25
CA LEU A 395 -2.64 -3.67 -23.86
C LEU A 395 -1.52 -4.08 -22.88
N GLY A 396 -1.80 -4.18 -21.56
CA GLY A 396 -0.79 -4.46 -20.55
C GLY A 396 0.25 -3.35 -20.44
N ILE A 397 -0.16 -2.09 -20.58
CA ILE A 397 0.68 -0.90 -20.42
C ILE A 397 0.41 -0.32 -19.03
N PRO A 398 1.42 -0.19 -18.13
CA PRO A 398 1.26 0.47 -16.84
C PRO A 398 0.82 1.93 -17.02
N TYR A 399 -0.02 2.44 -16.12
CA TYR A 399 -0.52 3.81 -16.21
C TYR A 399 -0.86 4.39 -14.84
N THR A 400 -0.91 5.72 -14.74
CA THR A 400 -1.26 6.45 -13.52
C THR A 400 -2.76 6.62 -13.36
N GLY A 401 -3.20 6.79 -12.10
CA GLY A 401 -4.58 7.15 -11.76
C GLY A 401 -5.52 5.95 -11.70
N ALA A 402 -6.80 6.25 -11.64
CA ALA A 402 -7.86 5.29 -11.40
C ALA A 402 -7.97 4.23 -12.50
N ASN A 403 -8.35 3.01 -12.10
CA ASN A 403 -8.68 1.94 -13.02
C ASN A 403 -10.14 2.08 -13.53
N PRO A 404 -10.54 1.32 -14.56
CA PRO A 404 -11.90 1.39 -15.09
C PRO A 404 -12.98 1.17 -14.05
N GLN A 405 -12.73 0.29 -13.08
CA GLN A 405 -13.69 -0.04 -12.02
C GLN A 405 -13.86 1.13 -11.04
N GLY A 406 -12.76 1.76 -10.61
CA GLY A 406 -12.81 2.93 -9.72
C GLY A 406 -13.53 4.11 -10.37
N LEU A 407 -13.25 4.37 -11.67
CA LEU A 407 -13.97 5.38 -12.45
C LEU A 407 -15.46 5.08 -12.53
N ALA A 408 -15.84 3.83 -12.85
CA ALA A 408 -17.25 3.42 -12.93
C ALA A 408 -17.98 3.58 -11.60
N TYR A 409 -17.33 3.26 -10.46
CA TYR A 409 -17.92 3.45 -9.14
C TYR A 409 -18.16 4.93 -8.82
N CYS A 410 -17.17 5.76 -9.05
CA CYS A 410 -17.24 7.17 -8.69
C CYS A 410 -18.10 8.02 -9.65
N TYR A 411 -18.32 7.52 -10.88
CA TYR A 411 -19.18 8.16 -11.86
C TYR A 411 -20.68 8.08 -11.49
N ASP A 412 -21.06 7.11 -10.63
CA ASP A 412 -22.42 6.94 -10.11
C ASP A 412 -22.54 7.53 -8.70
N LYS A 413 -23.15 8.73 -8.61
CA LYS A 413 -23.30 9.46 -7.34
C LYS A 413 -24.13 8.68 -6.31
N SER A 414 -25.17 7.99 -6.74
CA SER A 414 -26.01 7.19 -5.84
C SER A 414 -25.27 5.98 -5.29
N LEU A 415 -24.40 5.36 -6.08
CA LEU A 415 -23.55 4.24 -5.65
C LEU A 415 -22.52 4.69 -4.61
N VAL A 416 -21.80 5.77 -4.86
CA VAL A 416 -20.83 6.36 -3.90
C VAL A 416 -21.51 6.66 -2.57
N ARG A 417 -22.68 7.28 -2.59
CA ARG A 417 -23.48 7.58 -1.40
C ARG A 417 -23.89 6.31 -0.65
N GLY A 418 -24.33 5.29 -1.38
CA GLY A 418 -24.70 3.98 -0.80
C GLY A 418 -23.53 3.34 -0.07
N ILE A 419 -22.36 3.33 -0.68
CA ILE A 419 -21.11 2.82 -0.10
C ILE A 419 -20.71 3.64 1.13
N ALA A 420 -20.74 4.97 1.05
CA ALA A 420 -20.42 5.84 2.17
C ALA A 420 -21.34 5.59 3.39
N ARG A 421 -22.65 5.46 3.17
CA ARG A 421 -23.62 5.13 4.23
C ARG A 421 -23.35 3.79 4.89
N GLU A 422 -23.03 2.75 4.11
CA GLU A 422 -22.64 1.43 4.64
C GLU A 422 -21.40 1.52 5.54
N MET A 423 -20.48 2.42 5.21
CA MET A 423 -19.26 2.67 6.00
C MET A 423 -19.48 3.59 7.20
N GLY A 424 -20.72 4.05 7.46
CA GLY A 424 -21.05 5.00 8.52
C GLY A 424 -20.62 6.44 8.24
N ILE A 425 -20.35 6.77 6.98
CA ILE A 425 -20.00 8.12 6.52
C ILE A 425 -21.29 8.87 6.18
N LEU A 426 -21.43 10.08 6.72
CA LEU A 426 -22.61 10.88 6.51
C LEU A 426 -22.65 11.45 5.08
N VAL A 427 -23.84 11.38 4.48
CA VAL A 427 -24.17 11.93 3.17
C VAL A 427 -25.47 12.71 3.26
N ALA A 428 -25.74 13.61 2.32
CA ALA A 428 -27.01 14.31 2.24
C ALA A 428 -28.20 13.32 2.10
N GLN A 429 -29.39 13.68 2.57
CA GLN A 429 -30.57 12.89 2.23
C GLN A 429 -30.87 13.04 0.75
N ALA A 430 -31.28 11.96 0.10
CA ALA A 430 -31.55 12.02 -1.32
C ALA A 430 -32.60 11.02 -1.79
N VAL A 431 -33.22 11.37 -2.90
CA VAL A 431 -34.11 10.53 -3.67
C VAL A 431 -33.54 10.32 -5.06
N PHE A 432 -33.51 9.08 -5.51
CA PHE A 432 -33.07 8.70 -6.85
C PHE A 432 -34.33 8.54 -7.71
N ILE A 433 -34.38 9.25 -8.86
CA ILE A 433 -35.50 9.23 -9.77
C ILE A 433 -35.10 8.79 -11.19
N LYS A 434 -36.00 8.03 -11.82
CA LYS A 434 -35.94 7.65 -13.22
C LYS A 434 -36.86 8.51 -14.08
N SER A 435 -36.86 8.26 -15.38
CA SER A 435 -37.72 9.02 -16.32
C SER A 435 -39.22 8.88 -16.06
N GLU A 436 -39.65 7.74 -15.56
CA GLU A 436 -41.04 7.41 -15.29
C GLU A 436 -41.59 7.88 -13.93
N ASP A 437 -40.69 8.31 -13.02
CA ASP A 437 -41.06 8.67 -11.65
C ASP A 437 -41.73 10.06 -11.58
N ASN A 438 -42.77 10.18 -10.75
CA ASN A 438 -43.50 11.42 -10.51
C ASN A 438 -42.99 12.12 -9.25
N VAL A 439 -42.33 13.26 -9.40
CA VAL A 439 -41.73 14.01 -8.28
C VAL A 439 -42.77 14.57 -7.31
N PHE A 440 -43.99 14.84 -7.76
CA PHE A 440 -45.07 15.38 -6.89
C PHE A 440 -45.64 14.34 -5.91
N GLU A 441 -45.32 13.06 -6.11
CA GLU A 441 -45.71 11.98 -5.21
C GLU A 441 -44.66 11.67 -4.15
N MET A 442 -43.50 12.36 -4.20
CA MET A 442 -42.35 12.12 -3.31
C MET A 442 -42.45 13.03 -2.08
N ASN A 443 -42.12 12.50 -0.92
CA ASN A 443 -41.99 13.31 0.30
C ASN A 443 -40.58 13.89 0.34
N ILE A 444 -40.44 15.18 -0.03
CA ILE A 444 -39.16 15.88 -0.14
C ILE A 444 -39.21 17.17 0.69
N ASP A 445 -38.23 17.36 1.56
CA ASP A 445 -38.07 18.58 2.34
C ASP A 445 -37.22 19.58 1.58
N PHE A 446 -37.74 20.78 1.29
CA PHE A 446 -37.02 21.86 0.60
C PHE A 446 -36.19 22.72 1.57
N PRO A 447 -35.08 23.35 1.12
CA PRO A 447 -34.58 23.37 -0.27
C PRO A 447 -33.81 22.10 -0.65
N VAL A 448 -33.87 21.74 -1.94
CA VAL A 448 -33.17 20.61 -2.52
C VAL A 448 -32.31 21.03 -3.70
N ILE A 449 -31.37 20.17 -4.11
CA ILE A 449 -30.60 20.32 -5.35
C ILE A 449 -30.81 19.10 -6.24
N ALA A 450 -31.20 19.34 -7.50
CA ALA A 450 -31.32 18.28 -8.51
C ALA A 450 -30.01 18.15 -9.32
N LYS A 451 -29.52 16.93 -9.50
CA LYS A 451 -28.28 16.64 -10.22
C LYS A 451 -28.42 15.42 -11.13
N PRO A 452 -27.76 15.35 -12.28
CA PRO A 452 -27.59 14.08 -12.98
C PRO A 452 -26.93 13.06 -12.04
N ASN A 453 -27.43 11.82 -12.02
CA ASN A 453 -26.80 10.77 -11.20
C ASN A 453 -25.42 10.39 -11.73
N TYR A 454 -25.28 10.35 -13.05
CA TYR A 454 -24.03 10.03 -13.73
C TYR A 454 -23.35 11.31 -14.24
N GLY A 455 -22.04 11.36 -14.10
CA GLY A 455 -21.23 12.45 -14.65
C GLY A 455 -20.41 13.19 -13.59
N ASP A 456 -19.48 13.98 -14.09
CA ASP A 456 -18.58 14.86 -13.35
C ASP A 456 -18.62 16.29 -13.92
N SER A 457 -17.61 17.11 -13.62
CA SER A 457 -17.43 18.47 -14.15
C SER A 457 -18.63 19.41 -13.96
N SER A 458 -19.54 19.09 -13.05
CA SER A 458 -20.78 19.83 -12.76
C SER A 458 -21.71 20.02 -13.97
N VAL A 459 -21.66 19.15 -14.98
CA VAL A 459 -22.50 19.23 -16.17
C VAL A 459 -23.97 19.24 -15.77
N ALA A 460 -24.74 20.18 -16.29
CA ALA A 460 -26.15 20.43 -15.98
C ALA A 460 -26.45 20.72 -14.48
N ILE A 461 -25.46 21.19 -13.71
CA ILE A 461 -25.65 21.66 -12.33
C ILE A 461 -25.37 23.16 -12.29
N THR A 462 -26.43 23.97 -12.26
CA THR A 462 -26.39 25.44 -12.22
C THR A 462 -27.07 25.96 -10.95
N SER A 463 -27.04 27.26 -10.72
CA SER A 463 -27.80 27.91 -9.63
C SER A 463 -29.28 27.54 -9.63
N ASP A 464 -29.86 27.36 -10.81
CA ASP A 464 -31.29 27.03 -10.99
C ASP A 464 -31.63 25.56 -10.60
N ASN A 465 -30.61 24.75 -10.26
CA ASN A 465 -30.82 23.39 -9.75
C ASN A 465 -31.10 23.37 -8.24
N VAL A 466 -30.88 24.51 -7.54
CA VAL A 466 -31.29 24.67 -6.15
C VAL A 466 -32.75 25.08 -6.11
N CYS A 467 -33.61 24.18 -5.67
CA CYS A 467 -35.07 24.30 -5.75
C CYS A 467 -35.68 24.52 -4.37
N TYR A 468 -36.63 25.43 -4.27
CA TYR A 468 -37.30 25.78 -3.02
C TYR A 468 -38.73 25.27 -2.98
N ASP A 469 -39.24 24.75 -4.09
CA ASP A 469 -40.56 24.15 -4.24
C ASP A 469 -40.60 23.12 -5.39
N TYR A 470 -41.76 22.46 -5.54
CA TYR A 470 -41.95 21.43 -6.57
C TYR A 470 -41.96 21.98 -8.01
N GLU A 471 -42.36 23.23 -8.24
CA GLU A 471 -42.36 23.85 -9.57
C GLU A 471 -40.92 24.06 -10.04
N ALA A 472 -40.09 24.71 -9.23
CA ALA A 472 -38.65 24.88 -9.49
C ALA A 472 -37.95 23.54 -9.69
N LEU A 473 -38.29 22.52 -8.88
CA LEU A 473 -37.70 21.19 -9.00
C LEU A 473 -38.05 20.51 -10.33
N ASN A 474 -39.32 20.59 -10.75
CA ASN A 474 -39.77 20.04 -12.03
C ASN A 474 -39.06 20.72 -13.21
N ASP A 475 -38.93 22.03 -13.19
CA ASP A 475 -38.22 22.79 -14.21
C ASP A 475 -36.70 22.44 -14.24
N ALA A 476 -36.06 22.25 -13.09
CA ALA A 476 -34.68 21.82 -13.00
C ALA A 476 -34.51 20.39 -13.62
N ILE A 477 -35.41 19.48 -13.33
CA ILE A 477 -35.42 18.11 -13.89
C ILE A 477 -35.54 18.15 -15.43
N ILE A 478 -36.42 19.00 -15.96
CA ILE A 478 -36.58 19.16 -17.40
C ILE A 478 -35.28 19.65 -18.04
N ARG A 479 -34.69 20.74 -17.49
CA ARG A 479 -33.41 21.27 -17.99
C ARG A 479 -32.28 20.26 -17.95
N ILE A 480 -32.18 19.48 -16.85
CA ILE A 480 -31.18 18.41 -16.75
C ILE A 480 -31.38 17.40 -17.87
N ARG A 481 -32.62 16.90 -18.06
CA ARG A 481 -32.95 15.88 -19.09
C ARG A 481 -32.68 16.37 -20.52
N GLU A 482 -32.97 17.64 -20.80
CA GLU A 482 -32.64 18.26 -22.09
C GLU A 482 -31.13 18.26 -22.37
N LYS A 483 -30.31 18.45 -21.33
CA LYS A 483 -28.85 18.53 -21.45
C LYS A 483 -28.17 17.15 -21.51
N VAL A 484 -28.58 16.20 -20.65
CA VAL A 484 -27.89 14.91 -20.48
C VAL A 484 -28.62 13.72 -21.09
N GLY A 485 -29.87 13.90 -21.52
CA GLY A 485 -30.72 12.87 -22.08
C GLY A 485 -31.85 12.45 -21.16
N PHE A 486 -33.02 12.13 -21.76
CA PHE A 486 -34.26 11.89 -21.03
C PHE A 486 -34.22 10.67 -20.13
N GLU A 487 -33.50 9.63 -20.56
CA GLU A 487 -33.37 8.35 -19.86
C GLU A 487 -32.36 8.38 -18.69
N GLN A 488 -31.62 9.49 -18.53
CA GLN A 488 -30.64 9.60 -17.46
C GLN A 488 -31.35 9.74 -16.09
N PRO A 489 -30.96 8.91 -15.10
CA PRO A 489 -31.50 9.07 -13.76
C PRO A 489 -30.97 10.37 -13.11
N ILE A 490 -31.78 10.94 -12.25
CA ILE A 490 -31.50 12.17 -11.51
C ILE A 490 -31.45 11.84 -10.02
N ILE A 491 -30.55 12.45 -9.30
CA ILE A 491 -30.53 12.44 -7.85
C ILE A 491 -30.99 13.80 -7.33
N ILE A 492 -31.95 13.79 -6.43
CA ILE A 492 -32.48 14.98 -5.72
C ILE A 492 -31.94 14.89 -4.30
N GLU A 493 -31.11 15.84 -3.88
CA GLU A 493 -30.47 15.85 -2.57
C GLU A 493 -30.98 17.03 -1.75
N GLU A 494 -31.03 16.89 -0.41
CA GLU A 494 -31.17 18.06 0.46
C GLU A 494 -30.07 19.07 0.15
N PHE A 495 -30.43 20.35 0.08
CA PHE A 495 -29.44 21.40 -0.14
C PHE A 495 -28.73 21.72 1.18
N LEU A 496 -27.44 21.46 1.24
CA LEU A 496 -26.61 21.71 2.41
C LEU A 496 -26.13 23.18 2.41
N PRO A 497 -26.50 24.00 3.40
CA PRO A 497 -26.23 25.44 3.38
C PRO A 497 -24.83 25.84 3.87
N GLY A 498 -24.10 24.93 4.48
CA GLY A 498 -22.82 25.22 5.11
C GLY A 498 -21.64 25.25 4.14
N LYS A 499 -20.44 25.31 4.72
CA LYS A 499 -19.15 25.37 4.00
C LYS A 499 -19.01 24.20 3.04
N GLU A 500 -18.45 24.49 1.87
CA GLU A 500 -18.01 23.47 0.91
C GLU A 500 -16.50 23.37 0.97
N ILE A 501 -15.98 22.20 1.24
CA ILE A 501 -14.55 21.93 1.36
C ILE A 501 -14.12 20.76 0.50
N THR A 502 -12.88 20.79 0.09
CA THR A 502 -12.27 19.72 -0.70
C THR A 502 -10.93 19.30 -0.11
N ILE A 503 -10.59 18.04 -0.26
CA ILE A 503 -9.32 17.44 0.17
C ILE A 503 -8.75 16.56 -0.93
N GLY A 504 -7.47 16.71 -1.21
CA GLY A 504 -6.70 15.87 -2.14
C GLY A 504 -5.81 14.87 -1.42
N ILE A 505 -5.71 13.67 -1.96
CA ILE A 505 -4.78 12.64 -1.51
C ILE A 505 -3.93 12.23 -2.71
N ILE A 506 -2.59 12.28 -2.56
CA ILE A 506 -1.63 11.76 -3.55
C ILE A 506 -0.87 10.63 -2.86
N GLY A 507 -1.03 9.40 -3.35
CA GLY A 507 -0.44 8.23 -2.74
C GLY A 507 -1.33 7.01 -2.88
N ASN A 508 -0.86 5.89 -2.32
CA ASN A 508 -1.60 4.64 -2.23
C ASN A 508 -1.67 4.21 -0.75
N PRO A 509 -2.71 4.63 -0.02
CA PRO A 509 -2.91 4.20 1.37
C PRO A 509 -2.98 2.66 1.46
N PRO A 510 -2.60 2.06 2.59
CA PRO A 510 -2.12 2.69 3.82
C PRO A 510 -0.61 2.93 3.86
N GLU A 511 0.15 2.51 2.83
CA GLU A 511 1.61 2.41 2.91
C GLU A 511 2.33 3.74 2.65
N SER A 512 1.82 4.52 1.70
CA SER A 512 2.44 5.79 1.28
C SER A 512 1.38 6.73 0.75
N TYR A 513 1.25 7.91 1.36
CA TYR A 513 0.36 8.96 0.87
C TYR A 513 0.73 10.33 1.41
N THR A 514 0.36 11.35 0.64
CA THR A 514 0.42 12.75 1.03
C THR A 514 -1.00 13.30 1.04
N VAL A 515 -1.45 13.75 2.21
CA VAL A 515 -2.71 14.50 2.34
C VAL A 515 -2.41 15.96 2.03
N LEU A 516 -3.16 16.54 1.10
CA LEU A 516 -3.12 17.96 0.82
C LEU A 516 -4.01 18.72 1.82
N PRO A 517 -3.69 19.99 2.14
CA PRO A 517 -4.53 20.81 3.03
C PRO A 517 -5.96 20.92 2.51
N PHE A 518 -6.93 21.02 3.40
CA PHE A 518 -8.31 21.30 3.03
C PHE A 518 -8.41 22.69 2.40
N ALA A 519 -9.11 22.78 1.27
CA ALA A 519 -9.49 24.04 0.65
C ALA A 519 -11.01 24.23 0.81
N GLU A 520 -11.43 25.47 1.01
CA GLU A 520 -12.83 25.90 1.16
C GLU A 520 -13.20 26.78 -0.04
N GLU A 521 -14.39 26.58 -0.59
CA GLU A 521 -14.97 27.50 -1.56
C GLU A 521 -15.57 28.70 -0.82
N ASP A 522 -14.95 29.87 -1.00
CA ASP A 522 -15.39 31.11 -0.35
C ASP A 522 -16.50 31.78 -1.15
N TYR A 523 -17.70 31.72 -0.61
CA TYR A 523 -18.91 32.33 -1.16
C TYR A 523 -19.21 33.73 -0.63
N SER A 524 -18.34 34.30 0.22
CA SER A 524 -18.60 35.59 0.93
C SER A 524 -18.80 36.79 0.00
N SER A 525 -18.24 36.73 -1.19
CA SER A 525 -18.35 37.77 -2.21
C SER A 525 -19.55 37.61 -3.15
N LEU A 526 -20.26 36.48 -3.08
CA LEU A 526 -21.46 36.29 -3.92
C LEU A 526 -22.63 37.14 -3.44
N PRO A 527 -23.47 37.64 -4.37
CA PRO A 527 -24.74 38.25 -4.03
C PRO A 527 -25.62 37.31 -3.18
N SER A 528 -26.28 37.86 -2.18
CA SER A 528 -27.07 37.06 -1.20
C SER A 528 -28.26 36.31 -1.80
N GLU A 529 -28.75 36.76 -2.96
CA GLU A 529 -29.83 36.14 -3.72
C GLU A 529 -29.39 34.90 -4.50
N LEU A 530 -28.08 34.67 -4.66
CA LEU A 530 -27.56 33.54 -5.37
C LEU A 530 -27.27 32.35 -4.39
N PRO A 531 -27.70 31.16 -4.72
CA PRO A 531 -27.38 30.00 -3.90
C PRO A 531 -25.88 29.71 -3.90
N GLN A 532 -25.34 29.38 -2.74
CA GLN A 532 -23.90 29.09 -2.57
C GLN A 532 -23.58 27.70 -3.12
N ILE A 533 -23.22 27.59 -4.40
CA ILE A 533 -22.81 26.35 -5.05
C ILE A 533 -21.60 26.58 -5.98
N CYS A 534 -20.73 25.58 -6.10
CA CYS A 534 -19.66 25.53 -7.10
C CYS A 534 -20.13 24.68 -8.31
N GLY A 535 -21.09 25.24 -9.06
CA GLY A 535 -21.73 24.59 -10.21
C GLY A 535 -20.98 24.78 -11.53
N TYR A 536 -21.71 24.52 -12.62
CA TYR A 536 -21.20 24.66 -14.00
C TYR A 536 -20.78 26.11 -14.31
N GLU A 537 -21.55 27.11 -13.80
CA GLU A 537 -21.23 28.51 -14.00
C GLU A 537 -19.87 28.91 -13.42
N ALA A 538 -19.48 28.34 -12.29
CA ALA A 538 -18.21 28.64 -11.63
C ALA A 538 -16.99 28.09 -12.40
N LYS A 539 -17.19 27.05 -13.18
CA LYS A 539 -16.11 26.36 -13.91
C LYS A 539 -15.99 26.80 -15.37
N TRP A 540 -17.13 27.11 -16.01
CA TRP A 540 -17.19 27.20 -17.48
C TRP A 540 -17.77 28.50 -18.02
N ILE A 541 -18.41 29.34 -17.21
CA ILE A 541 -19.06 30.58 -17.69
C ILE A 541 -18.32 31.80 -17.17
N GLU A 542 -17.32 32.25 -17.93
CA GLU A 542 -16.44 33.37 -17.54
C GLU A 542 -17.18 34.66 -17.13
N ASN A 543 -18.36 34.91 -17.71
CA ASN A 543 -19.15 36.07 -17.40
C ASN A 543 -20.08 35.94 -16.19
N SER A 544 -20.19 34.73 -15.60
CA SER A 544 -21.02 34.50 -14.41
C SER A 544 -20.44 35.19 -13.15
N SER A 545 -21.30 35.51 -12.20
CA SER A 545 -20.88 35.99 -10.88
C SER A 545 -20.07 34.91 -10.15
N TYR A 546 -20.40 33.64 -10.32
CA TYR A 546 -19.68 32.51 -9.73
C TYR A 546 -18.22 32.45 -10.21
N PHE A 547 -17.98 32.49 -11.52
CA PHE A 547 -16.64 32.47 -12.08
C PHE A 547 -15.77 33.64 -11.60
N LYS A 548 -16.37 34.84 -11.53
CA LYS A 548 -15.65 36.07 -11.17
C LYS A 548 -15.36 36.19 -9.68
N LEU A 549 -16.27 35.72 -8.82
CA LEU A 549 -16.25 36.04 -7.39
C LEU A 549 -15.87 34.86 -6.49
N LEU A 550 -16.16 33.62 -6.93
CA LEU A 550 -15.81 32.43 -6.15
C LEU A 550 -14.29 32.27 -6.08
N ARG A 551 -13.79 31.94 -4.90
CA ARG A 551 -12.37 31.68 -4.65
C ARG A 551 -12.19 30.46 -3.78
N SER A 552 -11.23 29.61 -4.13
CA SER A 552 -10.78 28.54 -3.24
C SER A 552 -9.73 29.09 -2.29
N VAL A 553 -9.97 28.98 -1.00
CA VAL A 553 -9.10 29.47 0.08
C VAL A 553 -8.73 28.34 1.02
N PRO A 554 -7.65 28.47 1.84
CA PRO A 554 -7.36 27.47 2.87
C PRO A 554 -8.55 27.33 3.84
N ALA A 555 -9.05 26.12 4.04
CA ALA A 555 -10.11 25.87 5.00
C ALA A 555 -9.58 25.95 6.45
N VAL A 556 -10.41 26.51 7.34
CA VAL A 556 -10.14 26.52 8.78
C VAL A 556 -11.15 25.59 9.44
N LEU A 557 -10.66 24.45 9.93
CA LEU A 557 -11.46 23.41 10.57
C LEU A 557 -10.89 23.09 11.96
N PRO A 558 -11.72 22.59 12.89
CA PRO A 558 -11.22 21.98 14.13
C PRO A 558 -10.36 20.75 13.82
N GLU A 559 -9.28 20.56 14.57
CA GLU A 559 -8.32 19.46 14.38
C GLU A 559 -8.99 18.07 14.38
N GLU A 560 -9.97 17.85 15.27
CA GLU A 560 -10.75 16.61 15.32
C GLU A 560 -11.55 16.37 14.04
N THR A 561 -12.09 17.44 13.45
CA THR A 561 -12.84 17.38 12.18
C THR A 561 -11.90 17.05 11.03
N GLU A 562 -10.74 17.70 10.93
CA GLU A 562 -9.72 17.41 9.91
C GLU A 562 -9.27 15.95 9.99
N LYS A 563 -8.97 15.46 11.20
CA LYS A 563 -8.57 14.07 11.42
C LYS A 563 -9.66 13.10 11.01
N MET A 564 -10.89 13.33 11.44
CA MET A 564 -12.05 12.48 11.10
C MET A 564 -12.26 12.41 9.59
N LEU A 565 -12.27 13.56 8.91
CA LEU A 565 -12.47 13.64 7.46
C LEU A 565 -11.33 12.95 6.70
N THR A 566 -10.09 13.15 7.13
CA THR A 566 -8.92 12.47 6.55
C THR A 566 -9.06 10.95 6.65
N GLU A 567 -9.40 10.43 7.84
CA GLU A 567 -9.60 8.99 8.04
C GLU A 567 -10.74 8.43 7.17
N GLN A 568 -11.83 9.18 7.02
CA GLN A 568 -12.95 8.79 6.17
C GLN A 568 -12.56 8.79 4.69
N CYS A 569 -11.80 9.79 4.24
CA CYS A 569 -11.29 9.84 2.87
C CYS A 569 -10.34 8.68 2.55
N LEU A 570 -9.44 8.32 3.48
CA LEU A 570 -8.55 7.16 3.30
C LEU A 570 -9.32 5.85 3.17
N LYS A 571 -10.36 5.66 3.99
CA LYS A 571 -11.25 4.48 3.91
C LYS A 571 -12.01 4.44 2.58
N LEU A 572 -12.53 5.58 2.13
CA LEU A 572 -13.23 5.69 0.84
C LEU A 572 -12.27 5.46 -0.33
N PHE A 573 -11.05 5.98 -0.26
CA PHE A 573 -10.00 5.79 -1.27
C PHE A 573 -9.79 4.30 -1.54
N GLU A 574 -9.60 3.51 -0.47
CA GLU A 574 -9.42 2.07 -0.56
C GLU A 574 -10.70 1.37 -1.06
N ARG A 575 -11.86 1.70 -0.49
CA ARG A 575 -13.13 1.02 -0.78
C ARG A 575 -13.63 1.25 -2.21
N LEU A 576 -13.38 2.44 -2.76
CA LEU A 576 -13.75 2.82 -4.12
C LEU A 576 -12.66 2.47 -5.15
N ASN A 577 -11.60 1.79 -4.71
CA ASN A 577 -10.48 1.38 -5.57
C ASN A 577 -9.79 2.55 -6.28
N CYS A 578 -9.70 3.70 -5.59
CA CYS A 578 -8.88 4.83 -6.05
C CYS A 578 -7.40 4.44 -6.07
N ARG A 579 -6.61 5.05 -6.94
CA ARG A 579 -5.18 4.78 -7.08
C ARG A 579 -4.43 6.07 -7.39
N ASP A 580 -3.24 6.17 -6.82
CA ASP A 580 -2.25 7.20 -7.04
C ASP A 580 -2.67 8.60 -6.59
N TYR A 581 -3.89 9.02 -6.85
CA TYR A 581 -4.45 10.28 -6.38
C TYR A 581 -5.98 10.28 -6.46
N ALA A 582 -6.62 11.07 -5.60
CA ALA A 582 -8.07 11.32 -5.62
C ALA A 582 -8.41 12.61 -4.90
N ARG A 583 -9.60 13.16 -5.16
CA ARG A 583 -10.18 14.32 -4.49
C ARG A 583 -11.52 13.95 -3.90
N PHE A 584 -11.80 14.46 -2.68
CA PHE A 584 -13.03 14.22 -1.95
C PHE A 584 -13.66 15.56 -1.63
N ASP A 585 -14.92 15.74 -2.02
CA ASP A 585 -15.66 16.97 -1.84
C ASP A 585 -16.72 16.78 -0.75
N TRP A 586 -16.74 17.69 0.21
CA TRP A 586 -17.58 17.65 1.40
C TRP A 586 -18.34 18.96 1.54
N ARG A 587 -19.52 18.89 2.16
CA ARG A 587 -20.27 20.08 2.49
C ARG A 587 -20.93 19.96 3.85
N PHE A 588 -20.96 21.05 4.59
CA PHE A 588 -21.53 21.08 5.93
C PHE A 588 -23.05 21.31 5.86
N ASP A 589 -23.78 20.61 6.73
CA ASP A 589 -25.21 20.87 6.91
C ASP A 589 -25.44 22.10 7.81
N LYS A 590 -26.70 22.39 8.11
CA LYS A 590 -27.10 23.52 8.96
C LYS A 590 -26.65 23.38 10.42
N GLU A 591 -26.38 22.19 10.88
CA GLU A 591 -25.82 21.89 12.20
C GLU A 591 -24.30 21.96 12.23
N GLY A 592 -23.64 22.21 11.11
CA GLY A 592 -22.20 22.24 10.99
C GLY A 592 -21.56 20.82 10.93
N ILE A 593 -22.33 19.82 10.52
CA ILE A 593 -21.83 18.44 10.37
C ILE A 593 -21.45 18.20 8.91
N PRO A 594 -20.21 17.75 8.62
CA PRO A 594 -19.77 17.49 7.25
C PRO A 594 -20.45 16.27 6.66
N ARG A 595 -20.87 16.38 5.41
CA ARG A 595 -21.45 15.33 4.61
C ARG A 595 -20.70 15.18 3.30
N LEU A 596 -20.43 13.94 2.90
CA LEU A 596 -19.75 13.66 1.63
C LEU A 596 -20.64 14.05 0.47
N LEU A 597 -20.10 14.81 -0.48
CA LEU A 597 -20.77 15.16 -1.75
C LEU A 597 -20.38 14.15 -2.85
N GLU A 598 -19.09 14.05 -3.14
CA GLU A 598 -18.60 13.19 -4.22
C GLU A 598 -17.13 12.78 -3.99
N VAL A 599 -16.70 11.78 -4.75
CA VAL A 599 -15.32 11.31 -4.81
C VAL A 599 -14.87 11.37 -6.26
N ASN A 600 -13.77 12.08 -6.51
CA ASN A 600 -13.20 12.25 -7.84
C ASN A 600 -11.89 11.43 -7.93
N PRO A 601 -11.91 10.24 -8.57
CA PRO A 601 -10.75 9.36 -8.64
C PRO A 601 -9.75 9.78 -9.74
N ASN A 602 -10.14 10.71 -10.62
CA ASN A 602 -9.32 11.31 -11.66
C ASN A 602 -9.57 12.83 -11.68
N PRO A 603 -9.23 13.55 -10.58
CA PRO A 603 -9.48 14.96 -10.49
C PRO A 603 -8.63 15.75 -11.47
N GLY A 604 -9.16 16.88 -11.96
CA GLY A 604 -8.48 17.75 -12.91
C GLY A 604 -7.03 18.07 -12.50
N TRP A 605 -6.15 17.90 -13.45
CA TRP A 605 -4.69 17.98 -13.32
C TRP A 605 -4.13 19.39 -13.64
N CYS A 606 -4.96 20.33 -14.04
CA CYS A 606 -4.54 21.66 -14.47
C CYS A 606 -3.85 22.45 -13.34
N TRP A 607 -2.94 23.34 -13.74
CA TRP A 607 -2.08 24.12 -12.83
C TRP A 607 -2.87 25.06 -11.88
N ASP A 608 -4.08 25.41 -12.24
CA ASP A 608 -5.03 26.24 -11.47
C ASP A 608 -6.23 25.43 -10.93
N GLY A 609 -6.21 24.11 -11.08
CA GLY A 609 -7.23 23.21 -10.56
C GLY A 609 -7.13 23.00 -9.03
N HIS A 610 -8.12 22.34 -8.45
CA HIS A 610 -8.20 22.14 -6.99
C HIS A 610 -6.98 21.42 -6.40
N LEU A 611 -6.48 20.35 -7.07
CA LEU A 611 -5.28 19.66 -6.58
C LEU A 611 -4.06 20.59 -6.55
N ALA A 612 -3.85 21.37 -7.61
CA ALA A 612 -2.72 22.30 -7.69
C ALA A 612 -2.85 23.44 -6.67
N LYS A 613 -4.06 23.95 -6.45
CA LYS A 613 -4.33 24.97 -5.40
C LYS A 613 -4.00 24.42 -4.01
N MET A 614 -4.48 23.21 -3.68
CA MET A 614 -4.17 22.56 -2.40
C MET A 614 -2.68 22.26 -2.26
N ALA A 615 -2.01 21.83 -3.33
CA ALA A 615 -0.56 21.63 -3.33
C ALA A 615 0.19 22.94 -3.05
N THR A 616 -0.24 24.04 -3.69
CA THR A 616 0.32 25.39 -3.45
C THR A 616 0.12 25.84 -2.00
N ILE A 617 -1.05 25.61 -1.39
CA ILE A 617 -1.28 25.88 0.05
C ILE A 617 -0.28 25.11 0.92
N LYS A 618 0.10 23.91 0.53
CA LYS A 618 1.11 23.07 1.22
C LYS A 618 2.56 23.51 0.92
N GLY A 619 2.77 24.45 0.02
CA GLY A 619 4.11 24.87 -0.43
C GLY A 619 4.72 23.93 -1.48
N ILE A 620 3.89 23.14 -2.17
CA ILE A 620 4.30 22.22 -3.24
C ILE A 620 4.03 22.91 -4.57
N GLU A 621 5.08 23.14 -5.35
CA GLU A 621 4.99 23.68 -6.70
C GLU A 621 4.31 22.71 -7.66
N TYR A 622 3.69 23.24 -8.73
CA TYR A 622 2.93 22.42 -9.69
C TYR A 622 3.75 21.28 -10.31
N ALA A 623 4.99 21.56 -10.71
CA ALA A 623 5.89 20.53 -11.25
C ALA A 623 6.20 19.43 -10.22
N GLU A 624 6.35 19.79 -8.95
CA GLU A 624 6.58 18.85 -7.86
C GLU A 624 5.34 18.01 -7.56
N MET A 625 4.15 18.61 -7.63
CA MET A 625 2.88 17.85 -7.54
C MET A 625 2.80 16.78 -8.64
N LEU A 626 3.09 17.15 -9.90
CA LEU A 626 3.12 16.18 -11.01
C LEU A 626 4.18 15.09 -10.78
N ARG A 627 5.36 15.45 -10.26
CA ARG A 627 6.40 14.49 -9.87
C ARG A 627 5.90 13.50 -8.82
N LEU A 628 5.22 13.97 -7.77
CA LEU A 628 4.64 13.11 -6.74
C LEU A 628 3.62 12.12 -7.32
N MET A 629 2.77 12.57 -8.24
CA MET A 629 1.81 11.69 -8.91
C MET A 629 2.50 10.59 -9.72
N LEU A 630 3.55 10.94 -10.48
CA LEU A 630 4.34 9.98 -11.25
C LEU A 630 5.07 8.98 -10.34
N GLN A 631 5.74 9.45 -9.30
CA GLN A 631 6.49 8.61 -8.35
C GLN A 631 5.57 7.66 -7.58
N THR A 632 4.37 8.10 -7.23
CA THR A 632 3.36 7.28 -6.56
C THR A 632 2.95 6.09 -7.42
N ALA A 633 2.69 6.32 -8.71
CA ALA A 633 2.38 5.26 -9.64
C ALA A 633 3.56 4.29 -9.84
N GLU A 634 4.78 4.79 -9.93
CA GLU A 634 6.00 3.97 -10.02
C GLU A 634 6.19 3.05 -8.80
N GLN A 635 5.94 3.57 -7.60
CA GLN A 635 5.99 2.76 -6.37
C GLN A 635 4.99 1.61 -6.44
N ARG A 636 3.77 1.89 -6.92
CA ARG A 636 2.73 0.87 -7.12
C ARG A 636 3.14 -0.19 -8.16
N PHE A 637 3.73 0.21 -9.29
CA PHE A 637 4.23 -0.75 -10.30
C PHE A 637 5.34 -1.64 -9.76
N SER A 638 6.21 -1.09 -8.92
CA SER A 638 7.33 -1.82 -8.31
C SER A 638 6.85 -2.85 -7.30
N SER A 639 5.80 -2.56 -6.52
CA SER A 639 5.21 -3.49 -5.56
C SER A 639 4.49 -4.66 -6.22
N ILE A 640 3.82 -4.43 -7.36
CA ILE A 640 3.16 -5.48 -8.15
C ILE A 640 4.20 -6.44 -8.76
N ASN A 641 5.30 -5.92 -9.31
CA ASN A 641 6.37 -6.72 -9.90
C ASN A 641 7.21 -7.48 -8.84
N GLY A 642 7.30 -6.99 -7.62
CA GLY A 642 7.93 -7.66 -6.48
C GLY A 642 7.16 -8.89 -5.99
N ASN A 643 5.85 -8.92 -6.11
CA ASN A 643 4.99 -10.04 -5.72
C ASN A 643 4.84 -11.14 -6.81
N GLY A 644 5.27 -10.86 -8.05
CA GLY A 644 5.13 -11.78 -9.19
C GLY A 644 6.25 -12.83 -9.35
N ASN A 645 7.33 -12.78 -8.59
CA ASN A 645 8.47 -13.70 -8.73
C ASN A 645 8.52 -14.82 -7.66
N GLY A 646 7.39 -15.39 -7.33
CA GLY A 646 7.29 -16.55 -6.44
C GLY A 646 6.59 -17.72 -7.12
N ASN A 647 7.13 -18.26 -8.23
CA ASN A 647 7.13 -19.69 -8.61
C ASN A 647 7.42 -19.84 -10.10
N GLY A 648 8.53 -20.49 -10.41
CA GLY A 648 8.82 -20.91 -11.77
C GLY A 648 10.31 -21.13 -12.01
N ASN A 649 10.90 -22.11 -11.31
CA ASN A 649 12.09 -22.77 -11.82
C ASN A 649 11.68 -23.63 -13.02
N SER A 650 12.06 -23.23 -14.21
CA SER A 650 12.28 -24.18 -15.30
C SER A 650 13.48 -23.72 -16.12
N ASN A 651 14.63 -24.36 -15.85
CA ASN A 651 15.68 -24.49 -16.84
C ASN A 651 15.11 -25.19 -18.07
N GLY A 652 15.13 -24.53 -19.17
CA GLY A 652 14.76 -25.09 -20.47
C GLY A 652 15.12 -24.10 -21.55
N SER A 653 16.32 -24.25 -22.11
CA SER A 653 16.63 -23.69 -23.43
C SER A 653 15.73 -24.35 -24.47
N GLY A 654 14.59 -23.75 -24.72
CA GLY A 654 13.69 -24.08 -25.78
C GLY A 654 13.30 -22.78 -26.47
N LYS A 655 13.79 -22.57 -27.69
CA LYS A 655 13.21 -21.63 -28.62
C LYS A 655 11.78 -22.09 -28.86
N GLU A 656 10.80 -21.49 -28.21
CA GLU A 656 9.42 -21.63 -28.65
C GLU A 656 9.21 -20.77 -29.89
N GLU A 657 9.00 -21.44 -31.00
CA GLU A 657 8.43 -20.89 -32.21
C GLU A 657 7.08 -20.27 -31.86
N ILE A 658 7.00 -18.96 -31.98
CA ILE A 658 5.72 -18.22 -31.98
C ILE A 658 4.95 -18.74 -33.21
N GLN A 659 3.95 -19.60 -32.97
CA GLN A 659 2.94 -19.87 -33.97
C GLN A 659 2.32 -18.54 -34.42
N LYS A 660 2.58 -18.17 -35.66
CA LYS A 660 1.88 -17.09 -36.36
C LYS A 660 0.40 -17.47 -36.39
N PHE A 661 -0.39 -16.87 -35.54
CA PHE A 661 -1.82 -16.79 -35.79
C PHE A 661 -2.00 -15.96 -37.03
N SER A 662 -2.54 -16.59 -38.07
CA SER A 662 -2.97 -15.92 -39.32
C SER A 662 -3.97 -14.83 -38.98
N THR A 663 -3.75 -13.64 -39.51
CA THR A 663 -4.73 -12.57 -39.57
C THR A 663 -6.03 -13.14 -40.12
N VAL A 664 -7.02 -13.31 -39.26
CA VAL A 664 -8.40 -13.50 -39.69
C VAL A 664 -8.85 -12.13 -40.15
N ASP A 665 -9.22 -12.06 -41.43
CA ASP A 665 -9.75 -10.86 -42.10
C ASP A 665 -10.99 -10.37 -41.31
N LEU A 666 -10.91 -9.19 -40.73
CA LEU A 666 -12.01 -8.51 -40.04
C LEU A 666 -13.13 -8.08 -41.00
N ASP A 667 -12.93 -8.19 -42.31
CA ASP A 667 -13.91 -7.81 -43.31
C ASP A 667 -15.06 -8.83 -43.53
N GLN A 668 -15.01 -10.00 -42.87
CA GLN A 668 -16.09 -10.99 -42.95
C GLN A 668 -17.10 -10.95 -41.78
N MET A 669 -16.96 -10.06 -40.81
CA MET A 669 -17.89 -9.92 -39.70
C MET A 669 -18.82 -8.70 -39.79
N LEU A 670 -18.77 -7.94 -40.87
CA LEU A 670 -19.62 -6.75 -41.09
C LEU A 670 -20.55 -6.87 -42.32
N ASN A 671 -20.98 -8.07 -42.68
CA ASN A 671 -22.13 -8.26 -43.57
C ASN A 671 -23.24 -9.06 -42.89
#